data_80f6663f995ee043aa9c3fef89827e01
#
_entry.id   80f6663f995ee043aa9c3fef89827e01
#
_cell.length_a   1.000
_cell.length_b   1.000
_cell.length_c   1.000
_cell.angle_alpha   90.00
_cell.angle_beta   90.00
_cell.angle_gamma   90.00
#
_symmetry.space_group_name_H-M   'P 1'
#
loop_
_entity.id
_entity.type
_entity.pdbx_description
1 polymer ?
#
loop_
_entity_poly.entity_id
_entity_poly.type
_entity_poly.pdbx_seq_one_letter_code
_entity_poly.pdbx_strand_id
1 'polypeptide(L)'
;MPLKKILLKPGVNKENTRYTNENGWYISDKVRFRQGTPEKIGGWQRISSSTFLGVCRSMFNWVTLSFQNLLGLGTNLKYYIEQGGSYYDITPIRETVTLTDPFTATLNSSVITVADSSHGALNGDFVTFSGATGLGGNITAAMLNKEHQITYINANSYTITVTGTANATDVSGSPGGGTVTAAYQINTGPSVQVPLTGWGAGTWGTGAWGSGSGSSIALRIWDNANFGEDLVFGPRGGPIYYWDATGTVSTRGVLLSSTGGTVTLTIATPCVITLSIVLAEGTAIKLATTGALPTGLTAGTTYYLRNVDGVTANLSATATGALINTTGTQSGTHSISELVDVPTVQNFLLVSDISRFLIVFGTNEIGSATLDPMLIRWGDQESVTNWYPSATNQAGSLRLSDGSEIITARQTRQEIVVWTDSAIYSLQYLGPPDVWGAQSLGSNLSIIGPNATALASGRIYWMGVDKFYVYDGRVQTQRCDLRRHIFSNINLAQNDQVFAGTNEGFNEIWWFYCSAGVTTIDSYVVYNYVEDIWYYGSLGRTAWSDSGLRDYPQAATYNYNIVDHERGVDDNATGTPTAITAYIESAEFDIDDGEHFGFVWRMVPDLTFEGSTAATPQVTMTMYGMNGSGSGFNTEAAKAVARTSTVTIEQFTNIVYTRIRGRQMIIEISSDGLGTTWQLGAPRIDIKQDGRR
;
A
#
# COMPACT_ATOMS: atom_id res chain seq x y z
N MET A 1 -6.92 53.59 18.91
CA MET A 1 -7.45 53.25 17.57
C MET A 1 -8.39 52.06 17.70
N PRO A 2 -9.34 51.84 16.79
CA PRO A 2 -10.17 50.66 16.84
C PRO A 2 -9.28 49.41 16.61
N LEU A 3 -9.64 48.27 17.23
CA LEU A 3 -8.99 47.00 17.02
C LEU A 3 -9.08 46.59 15.53
N LYS A 4 -7.94 46.33 14.90
CA LYS A 4 -7.86 45.83 13.51
C LYS A 4 -8.06 44.32 13.54
N LYS A 5 -9.04 43.83 12.78
CA LYS A 5 -9.24 42.36 12.59
C LYS A 5 -8.23 41.83 11.62
N ILE A 6 -7.59 40.71 11.97
CA ILE A 6 -6.70 40.00 11.08
C ILE A 6 -7.52 38.90 10.39
N LEU A 7 -7.62 38.99 9.08
CA LEU A 7 -8.29 38.00 8.24
C LEU A 7 -7.25 37.36 7.36
N LEU A 8 -6.93 36.09 7.62
CA LEU A 8 -5.99 35.29 6.83
C LEU A 8 -6.78 34.39 5.87
N LYS A 9 -6.31 34.31 4.63
CA LYS A 9 -6.89 33.45 3.60
C LYS A 9 -6.65 31.99 3.97
N PRO A 10 -7.64 31.09 3.82
CA PRO A 10 -7.47 29.69 4.07
C PRO A 10 -6.50 29.04 3.08
N GLY A 11 -5.91 27.92 3.49
CA GLY A 11 -4.92 27.19 2.70
C GLY A 11 -3.51 27.75 2.86
N VAL A 12 -2.53 26.93 2.52
CA VAL A 12 -1.10 27.26 2.57
C VAL A 12 -0.57 27.47 1.15
N ASN A 13 0.12 28.59 0.92
CA ASN A 13 0.68 28.91 -0.40
C ASN A 13 2.19 29.13 -0.29
N LYS A 14 2.96 28.32 -1.06
CA LYS A 14 4.43 28.42 -1.20
C LYS A 14 4.88 28.60 -2.65
N GLU A 15 3.96 28.77 -3.61
CA GLU A 15 4.31 29.05 -5.00
C GLU A 15 4.82 30.49 -5.14
N ASN A 16 4.29 31.41 -4.35
CA ASN A 16 4.67 32.81 -4.33
C ASN A 16 5.74 33.08 -3.24
N THR A 17 6.33 34.28 -3.27
CA THR A 17 7.15 34.74 -2.15
C THR A 17 6.28 34.94 -0.91
N ARG A 18 6.91 34.88 0.28
CA ARG A 18 6.18 35.07 1.54
C ARG A 18 5.40 36.39 1.54
N TYR A 19 5.99 37.48 1.07
CA TYR A 19 5.37 38.79 1.02
C TYR A 19 4.24 38.89 -0.02
N THR A 20 4.37 38.26 -1.20
CA THR A 20 3.27 38.20 -2.18
C THR A 20 2.06 37.40 -1.64
N ASN A 21 2.29 36.48 -0.72
CA ASN A 21 1.26 35.72 -0.03
C ASN A 21 0.70 36.47 1.21
N GLU A 22 0.82 37.78 1.25
CA GLU A 22 0.30 38.59 2.34
C GLU A 22 -1.15 38.23 2.70
N ASN A 23 -1.44 38.19 3.99
CA ASN A 23 -2.72 37.71 4.55
C ASN A 23 -3.04 36.25 4.22
N GLY A 24 -2.01 35.40 3.94
CA GLY A 24 -2.15 33.96 3.79
C GLY A 24 -1.34 33.20 4.84
N TRP A 25 -1.43 31.87 4.78
CA TRP A 25 -0.61 30.97 5.58
C TRP A 25 0.57 30.47 4.75
N TYR A 26 1.70 30.21 5.39
CA TYR A 26 2.93 29.83 4.71
C TYR A 26 3.54 28.51 5.19
N ILE A 27 3.43 28.19 6.49
CA ILE A 27 3.88 26.91 7.07
C ILE A 27 2.73 26.31 7.84
N SER A 28 2.58 24.99 7.76
CA SER A 28 1.67 24.20 8.58
C SER A 28 2.24 22.83 8.89
N ASP A 29 1.89 22.28 10.03
CA ASP A 29 2.08 20.88 10.38
C ASP A 29 0.95 20.42 11.29
N LYS A 30 0.26 19.35 10.91
CA LYS A 30 -0.88 18.78 11.63
C LYS A 30 -2.02 19.77 11.91
N VAL A 31 -2.24 20.66 10.95
CA VAL A 31 -3.33 21.65 10.92
C VAL A 31 -4.10 21.50 9.62
N ARG A 32 -5.42 21.52 9.73
CA ARG A 32 -6.36 21.56 8.59
C ARG A 32 -7.13 22.86 8.58
N PHE A 33 -7.92 23.04 7.53
CA PHE A 33 -8.87 24.15 7.45
C PHE A 33 -10.30 23.61 7.43
N ARG A 34 -11.15 24.20 8.24
CA ARG A 34 -12.58 23.93 8.28
C ARG A 34 -13.35 25.24 8.13
N GLN A 35 -14.16 25.34 7.07
CA GLN A 35 -14.91 26.55 6.75
C GLN A 35 -14.02 27.82 6.77
N GLY A 36 -12.84 27.69 6.15
CA GLY A 36 -11.88 28.77 6.04
C GLY A 36 -11.04 29.06 7.28
N THR A 37 -11.22 28.35 8.39
CA THR A 37 -10.47 28.56 9.64
C THR A 37 -9.54 27.40 9.93
N PRO A 38 -8.28 27.66 10.35
CA PRO A 38 -7.36 26.60 10.70
C PRO A 38 -7.71 25.95 12.04
N GLU A 39 -7.66 24.62 12.09
CA GLU A 39 -7.83 23.81 13.29
C GLU A 39 -6.78 22.70 13.35
N LYS A 40 -6.43 22.26 14.55
CA LYS A 40 -5.60 21.08 14.74
C LYS A 40 -6.34 19.86 14.20
N ILE A 41 -5.62 18.97 13.46
CA ILE A 41 -6.20 17.70 13.01
C ILE A 41 -6.57 16.82 14.21
N GLY A 42 -7.52 15.89 14.01
CA GLY A 42 -7.89 14.89 15.01
C GLY A 42 -6.72 13.97 15.39
N GLY A 43 -6.87 13.31 16.52
CA GLY A 43 -5.91 12.32 16.98
C GLY A 43 -6.03 10.99 16.23
N TRP A 44 -5.22 10.03 16.65
CA TRP A 44 -5.32 8.65 16.17
C TRP A 44 -5.13 7.65 17.29
N GLN A 45 -5.84 6.55 17.19
CA GLN A 45 -5.86 5.51 18.20
C GLN A 45 -5.64 4.14 17.56
N ARG A 46 -4.73 3.33 18.11
CA ARG A 46 -4.57 1.95 17.65
C ARG A 46 -5.85 1.14 17.85
N ILE A 47 -6.18 0.29 16.88
CA ILE A 47 -7.37 -0.57 16.94
C ILE A 47 -7.20 -1.70 17.96
N SER A 48 -5.98 -2.18 18.17
CA SER A 48 -5.65 -3.22 19.13
C SER A 48 -4.19 -3.15 19.58
N SER A 49 -3.83 -3.98 20.55
CA SER A 49 -2.44 -4.16 20.99
C SER A 49 -1.65 -5.14 20.11
N SER A 50 -2.31 -5.86 19.20
CA SER A 50 -1.68 -6.80 18.29
C SER A 50 -0.85 -6.07 17.24
N THR A 51 0.20 -6.72 16.75
CA THR A 51 1.07 -6.24 15.69
C THR A 51 1.21 -7.29 14.59
N PHE A 52 1.50 -6.84 13.38
CA PHE A 52 1.83 -7.69 12.25
C PHE A 52 3.32 -7.58 11.90
N LEU A 53 3.85 -8.50 11.08
CA LEU A 53 5.24 -8.46 10.63
C LEU A 53 5.37 -7.73 9.30
N GLY A 54 6.40 -6.90 9.18
CA GLY A 54 6.73 -6.17 7.96
C GLY A 54 6.02 -4.83 7.83
N VAL A 55 6.42 -4.05 6.82
CA VAL A 55 5.84 -2.75 6.49
C VAL A 55 4.61 -2.96 5.60
N CYS A 56 3.43 -2.57 6.07
CA CYS A 56 2.19 -2.68 5.32
C CYS A 56 2.16 -1.64 4.19
N ARG A 57 1.88 -2.07 2.95
CA ARG A 57 1.79 -1.19 1.76
C ARG A 57 0.44 -1.30 1.05
N SER A 58 -0.45 -2.17 1.53
CA SER A 58 -1.78 -2.35 0.96
C SER A 58 -2.77 -2.60 2.09
N MET A 59 -3.89 -1.93 2.04
CA MET A 59 -5.04 -2.12 2.93
C MET A 59 -6.30 -2.20 2.09
N PHE A 60 -7.13 -3.20 2.33
CA PHE A 60 -8.39 -3.39 1.63
C PHE A 60 -9.47 -3.90 2.57
N ASN A 61 -10.56 -3.14 2.68
CA ASN A 61 -11.66 -3.45 3.56
C ASN A 61 -12.88 -3.94 2.79
N TRP A 62 -13.48 -5.05 3.22
CA TRP A 62 -14.74 -5.58 2.67
C TRP A 62 -15.59 -6.26 3.73
N VAL A 63 -16.82 -6.58 3.39
CA VAL A 63 -17.77 -7.27 4.27
C VAL A 63 -18.23 -8.56 3.60
N THR A 64 -18.22 -9.65 4.36
CA THR A 64 -18.72 -10.96 3.92
C THR A 64 -20.25 -11.02 3.95
N LEU A 65 -20.84 -12.05 3.35
CA LEU A 65 -22.29 -12.31 3.40
C LEU A 65 -22.79 -12.55 4.82
N SER A 66 -21.92 -13.01 5.71
CA SER A 66 -22.19 -13.15 7.15
C SER A 66 -22.00 -11.86 7.95
N PHE A 67 -21.87 -10.70 7.27
CA PHE A 67 -21.66 -9.37 7.87
C PHE A 67 -20.37 -9.23 8.69
N GLN A 68 -19.37 -10.04 8.41
CA GLN A 68 -18.05 -9.86 9.02
C GLN A 68 -17.28 -8.79 8.26
N ASN A 69 -16.82 -7.78 8.98
CA ASN A 69 -15.97 -6.73 8.42
C ASN A 69 -14.51 -7.19 8.50
N LEU A 70 -13.90 -7.42 7.36
CA LEU A 70 -12.53 -7.91 7.19
C LEU A 70 -11.66 -6.82 6.58
N LEU A 71 -10.38 -6.81 6.96
CA LEU A 71 -9.38 -5.92 6.40
C LEU A 71 -8.16 -6.73 5.95
N GLY A 72 -7.92 -6.78 4.65
CA GLY A 72 -6.72 -7.35 4.06
C GLY A 72 -5.52 -6.42 4.22
N LEU A 73 -4.38 -6.97 4.61
CA LEU A 73 -3.15 -6.25 4.89
C LEU A 73 -1.96 -6.89 4.18
N GLY A 74 -1.46 -6.25 3.14
CA GLY A 74 -0.28 -6.68 2.42
C GLY A 74 0.98 -6.00 2.95
N THR A 75 1.90 -6.78 3.56
CA THR A 75 3.21 -6.30 4.00
C THR A 75 4.32 -6.77 3.07
N ASN A 76 5.51 -6.22 3.23
CA ASN A 76 6.67 -6.70 2.48
C ASN A 76 7.07 -8.14 2.83
N LEU A 77 6.62 -8.66 3.98
CA LEU A 77 6.94 -10.00 4.46
C LEU A 77 5.78 -10.99 4.29
N LYS A 78 4.54 -10.55 4.54
CA LYS A 78 3.37 -11.41 4.66
C LYS A 78 2.09 -10.73 4.18
N TYR A 79 1.03 -11.53 4.06
CA TYR A 79 -0.33 -11.04 3.87
C TYR A 79 -1.24 -11.51 5.01
N TYR A 80 -1.99 -10.58 5.58
CA TYR A 80 -2.87 -10.83 6.74
C TYR A 80 -4.31 -10.47 6.44
N ILE A 81 -5.22 -11.08 7.20
CA ILE A 81 -6.58 -10.57 7.41
C ILE A 81 -6.69 -10.08 8.86
N GLU A 82 -7.12 -8.85 9.03
CA GLU A 82 -7.50 -8.34 10.35
C GLU A 82 -8.99 -8.57 10.56
N GLN A 83 -9.33 -9.13 11.69
CA GLN A 83 -10.68 -9.31 12.19
C GLN A 83 -10.71 -9.10 13.69
N GLY A 84 -11.53 -8.15 14.14
CA GLY A 84 -11.73 -7.89 15.57
C GLY A 84 -10.47 -7.50 16.35
N GLY A 85 -9.51 -6.86 15.71
CA GLY A 85 -8.23 -6.43 16.31
C GLY A 85 -7.13 -7.49 16.29
N SER A 86 -7.37 -8.66 15.72
CA SER A 86 -6.38 -9.73 15.55
C SER A 86 -5.94 -9.86 14.09
N TYR A 87 -4.68 -10.20 13.87
CA TYR A 87 -4.10 -10.38 12.54
C TYR A 87 -3.86 -11.85 12.25
N TYR A 88 -4.50 -12.39 11.23
CA TYR A 88 -4.43 -13.79 10.80
C TYR A 88 -3.56 -13.89 9.55
N ASP A 89 -2.49 -14.65 9.62
CA ASP A 89 -1.54 -14.86 8.51
C ASP A 89 -2.16 -15.79 7.47
N ILE A 90 -2.49 -15.24 6.31
CA ILE A 90 -2.99 -15.99 5.14
C ILE A 90 -1.98 -16.07 4.01
N THR A 91 -0.70 -15.75 4.27
CA THR A 91 0.36 -15.79 3.27
C THR A 91 0.41 -17.15 2.58
N PRO A 92 0.33 -17.21 1.25
CA PRO A 92 0.31 -18.46 0.52
C PRO A 92 1.58 -19.30 0.71
N ILE A 93 1.41 -20.63 0.68
CA ILE A 93 2.53 -21.57 0.63
C ILE A 93 2.94 -21.77 -0.83
N ARG A 94 4.20 -21.49 -1.13
CA ARG A 94 4.79 -21.67 -2.45
C ARG A 94 5.07 -23.15 -2.76
N GLU A 95 5.57 -23.86 -1.76
CA GLU A 95 6.03 -25.23 -1.90
C GLU A 95 6.02 -25.96 -0.56
N THR A 96 5.77 -27.25 -0.59
CA THR A 96 5.90 -28.13 0.57
C THR A 96 6.77 -29.33 0.20
N VAL A 97 7.86 -29.52 0.93
CA VAL A 97 8.81 -30.62 0.71
C VAL A 97 8.95 -31.49 1.96
N THR A 98 9.29 -32.75 1.76
CA THR A 98 9.62 -33.68 2.84
C THR A 98 11.12 -33.88 2.90
N LEU A 99 11.70 -33.58 4.05
CA LEU A 99 13.15 -33.68 4.31
C LEU A 99 13.43 -34.83 5.29
N THR A 100 14.60 -35.44 5.17
CA THR A 100 15.06 -36.48 6.10
C THR A 100 16.29 -35.97 6.83
N ASP A 101 16.21 -35.90 8.18
CA ASP A 101 17.28 -35.44 9.06
C ASP A 101 17.92 -34.11 8.61
N PRO A 102 17.11 -33.04 8.35
CA PRO A 102 17.66 -31.84 7.73
C PRO A 102 18.42 -30.93 8.69
N PHE A 103 18.31 -31.10 10.01
CA PHE A 103 18.81 -30.15 10.99
C PHE A 103 20.20 -30.51 11.51
N THR A 104 21.10 -29.56 11.51
CA THR A 104 22.44 -29.70 12.12
C THR A 104 22.60 -28.57 13.16
N ALA A 105 22.84 -28.99 14.42
CA ALA A 105 23.10 -28.07 15.53
C ALA A 105 24.59 -27.82 15.70
N THR A 106 24.95 -26.67 16.25
CA THR A 106 26.32 -26.36 16.70
C THR A 106 26.30 -26.13 18.21
N LEU A 107 27.21 -26.78 18.94
CA LEU A 107 27.32 -26.65 20.39
C LEU A 107 27.36 -25.19 20.84
N ASN A 108 26.59 -24.84 21.86
CA ASN A 108 26.43 -23.49 22.41
C ASN A 108 25.83 -22.45 21.43
N SER A 109 25.17 -22.92 20.37
CA SER A 109 24.48 -22.07 19.41
C SER A 109 22.96 -22.29 19.46
N SER A 110 22.19 -21.21 19.23
CA SER A 110 20.76 -21.26 18.95
C SER A 110 20.45 -21.28 17.44
N VAL A 111 21.49 -21.24 16.60
CA VAL A 111 21.38 -21.27 15.16
C VAL A 111 21.46 -22.72 14.68
N ILE A 112 20.46 -23.15 13.94
CA ILE A 112 20.35 -24.50 13.36
C ILE A 112 20.50 -24.39 11.85
N THR A 113 21.41 -25.15 11.28
CA THR A 113 21.56 -25.27 9.83
C THR A 113 20.55 -26.26 9.29
N VAL A 114 19.87 -25.89 8.22
CA VAL A 114 18.90 -26.75 7.51
C VAL A 114 19.47 -27.11 6.13
N ALA A 115 19.53 -28.38 5.81
CA ALA A 115 19.91 -28.87 4.52
C ALA A 115 18.68 -29.17 3.67
N ASP A 116 18.51 -28.45 2.56
CA ASP A 116 17.45 -28.65 1.58
C ASP A 116 17.94 -28.22 0.20
N SER A 117 17.97 -29.13 -0.73
CA SER A 117 18.51 -28.88 -2.08
C SER A 117 17.55 -28.09 -2.93
N SER A 118 18.04 -26.98 -3.50
CA SER A 118 17.28 -26.13 -4.41
C SER A 118 16.02 -25.56 -3.78
N HIS A 119 16.07 -25.20 -2.50
CA HIS A 119 14.91 -24.72 -1.72
C HIS A 119 14.28 -23.42 -2.24
N GLY A 120 14.93 -22.66 -3.13
CA GLY A 120 14.37 -21.46 -3.76
C GLY A 120 14.05 -20.30 -2.81
N ALA A 121 14.37 -20.41 -1.51
CA ALA A 121 14.14 -19.37 -0.54
C ALA A 121 15.22 -18.28 -0.59
N LEU A 122 14.82 -17.05 -0.34
CA LEU A 122 15.68 -15.88 -0.21
C LEU A 122 15.96 -15.56 1.26
N ASN A 123 16.93 -14.70 1.50
CA ASN A 123 17.20 -14.23 2.85
C ASN A 123 16.00 -13.46 3.41
N GLY A 124 15.52 -13.84 4.58
CA GLY A 124 14.36 -13.25 5.23
C GLY A 124 13.02 -13.92 4.93
N ASP A 125 12.98 -14.92 4.07
CA ASP A 125 11.79 -15.72 3.80
C ASP A 125 11.36 -16.55 5.02
N PHE A 126 10.18 -17.17 4.95
CA PHE A 126 9.62 -17.95 6.04
C PHE A 126 9.38 -19.40 5.63
N VAL A 127 9.65 -20.30 6.57
CA VAL A 127 9.36 -21.73 6.45
C VAL A 127 8.68 -22.22 7.72
N THR A 128 7.67 -23.06 7.58
CA THR A 128 7.02 -23.74 8.70
C THR A 128 7.38 -25.22 8.67
N PHE A 129 7.97 -25.71 9.76
CA PHE A 129 8.26 -27.14 9.90
C PHE A 129 7.18 -27.85 10.68
N SER A 130 6.95 -29.11 10.34
CA SER A 130 6.11 -30.06 11.06
C SER A 130 6.65 -31.46 10.97
N GLY A 131 6.33 -32.32 11.95
CA GLY A 131 6.81 -33.69 12.02
C GLY A 131 8.25 -33.86 12.52
N ALA A 132 8.96 -32.76 12.80
CA ALA A 132 10.32 -32.85 13.32
C ALA A 132 10.37 -33.45 14.73
N THR A 133 11.34 -34.31 14.98
CA THR A 133 11.74 -34.80 16.32
C THR A 133 12.80 -33.85 16.91
N GLY A 134 12.94 -33.83 18.23
CA GLY A 134 14.00 -33.08 18.91
C GLY A 134 15.37 -33.66 18.58
N LEU A 135 16.44 -32.84 18.72
CA LEU A 135 17.80 -33.23 18.43
C LEU A 135 18.53 -33.96 19.59
N GLY A 136 17.77 -34.39 20.61
CA GLY A 136 18.28 -35.20 21.70
C GLY A 136 18.71 -34.44 22.97
N GLY A 137 18.74 -33.12 22.94
CA GLY A 137 19.16 -32.29 24.08
C GLY A 137 18.19 -31.11 24.32
N ASN A 138 18.75 -29.89 24.36
CA ASN A 138 17.97 -28.67 24.58
C ASN A 138 17.09 -28.28 23.40
N ILE A 139 17.44 -28.71 22.18
CA ILE A 139 16.66 -28.40 20.98
C ILE A 139 15.50 -29.38 20.84
N THR A 140 14.33 -28.96 21.29
CA THR A 140 13.13 -29.79 21.33
C THR A 140 12.35 -29.77 20.02
N ALA A 141 11.48 -30.79 19.81
CA ALA A 141 10.56 -30.82 18.67
C ALA A 141 9.65 -29.58 18.59
N ALA A 142 9.18 -29.05 19.72
CA ALA A 142 8.35 -27.85 19.74
C ALA A 142 9.10 -26.56 19.32
N MET A 143 10.41 -26.51 19.47
CA MET A 143 11.23 -25.40 19.00
C MET A 143 11.45 -25.46 17.48
N LEU A 144 11.41 -26.64 16.90
CA LEU A 144 11.57 -26.87 15.44
C LEU A 144 10.24 -26.78 14.71
N ASN A 145 9.16 -27.42 15.25
CA ASN A 145 7.84 -27.51 14.60
C ASN A 145 7.04 -26.20 14.74
N LYS A 146 7.51 -25.15 14.13
CA LYS A 146 6.85 -23.85 14.04
C LYS A 146 7.36 -23.07 12.84
N GLU A 147 6.87 -21.90 12.64
CA GLU A 147 7.37 -20.98 11.63
C GLU A 147 8.71 -20.37 12.05
N HIS A 148 9.65 -20.31 11.09
CA HIS A 148 10.96 -19.70 11.25
C HIS A 148 11.28 -18.78 10.10
N GLN A 149 12.00 -17.71 10.39
CA GLN A 149 12.58 -16.86 9.36
C GLN A 149 13.94 -17.44 8.91
N ILE A 150 14.16 -17.44 7.61
CA ILE A 150 15.32 -18.02 6.96
C ILE A 150 16.46 -17.00 6.90
N THR A 151 17.67 -17.43 7.30
CA THR A 151 18.90 -16.74 6.94
C THR A 151 19.61 -17.57 5.86
N TYR A 152 19.67 -17.04 4.65
CA TYR A 152 20.17 -17.71 3.47
C TYR A 152 21.69 -17.97 3.56
N ILE A 153 22.15 -19.17 3.24
CA ILE A 153 23.56 -19.51 3.07
C ILE A 153 23.87 -19.74 1.58
N ASN A 154 23.20 -20.70 0.96
CA ASN A 154 23.34 -21.04 -0.46
C ASN A 154 22.09 -21.77 -0.97
N ALA A 155 22.04 -22.17 -2.23
CA ALA A 155 20.88 -22.80 -2.85
C ALA A 155 20.44 -24.14 -2.19
N ASN A 156 21.30 -24.76 -1.36
CA ASN A 156 21.07 -26.07 -0.77
C ASN A 156 21.04 -26.04 0.77
N SER A 157 21.22 -24.90 1.38
CA SER A 157 21.19 -24.76 2.85
C SER A 157 20.90 -23.33 3.31
N TYR A 158 20.31 -23.25 4.48
CA TYR A 158 20.04 -21.99 5.19
C TYR A 158 20.09 -22.22 6.70
N THR A 159 20.00 -21.18 7.49
CA THR A 159 19.88 -21.27 8.95
C THR A 159 18.56 -20.72 9.44
N ILE A 160 18.12 -21.29 10.57
CA ILE A 160 17.02 -20.77 11.39
C ILE A 160 17.53 -20.52 12.81
N THR A 161 16.85 -19.64 13.54
CA THR A 161 17.15 -19.38 14.96
C THR A 161 16.05 -19.94 15.84
N VAL A 162 16.41 -20.74 16.81
CA VAL A 162 15.49 -21.30 17.81
C VAL A 162 15.69 -20.64 19.17
N THR A 163 14.74 -20.83 20.08
CA THR A 163 14.77 -20.22 21.44
C THR A 163 15.74 -20.92 22.39
N GLY A 164 16.15 -22.17 22.09
CA GLY A 164 17.10 -22.95 22.88
C GLY A 164 18.54 -22.86 22.36
N THR A 165 19.49 -23.09 23.24
CA THR A 165 20.92 -23.21 22.88
C THR A 165 21.31 -24.68 22.93
N ALA A 166 21.89 -25.17 21.83
CA ALA A 166 22.29 -26.58 21.70
C ALA A 166 23.34 -26.96 22.75
N ASN A 167 23.15 -28.12 23.37
CA ASN A 167 24.11 -28.71 24.30
C ASN A 167 24.84 -29.93 23.70
N ALA A 168 25.66 -30.60 24.47
CA ALA A 168 26.46 -31.74 24.00
C ALA A 168 25.64 -32.94 23.56
N THR A 169 24.36 -33.05 23.96
CA THR A 169 23.45 -34.13 23.59
C THR A 169 22.62 -33.85 22.35
N ASP A 170 22.51 -32.56 21.97
CA ASP A 170 22.00 -32.22 20.65
C ASP A 170 22.98 -32.72 19.61
N VAL A 171 22.54 -33.31 18.52
CA VAL A 171 23.34 -34.00 17.50
C VAL A 171 24.29 -32.99 16.81
N SER A 172 25.27 -32.50 17.57
CA SER A 172 26.20 -31.45 17.13
C SER A 172 27.10 -31.94 16.00
N GLY A 173 27.02 -31.26 14.86
CA GLY A 173 27.78 -31.62 13.66
C GLY A 173 27.23 -32.81 12.90
N SER A 174 26.13 -33.42 13.34
CA SER A 174 25.45 -34.51 12.65
C SER A 174 24.02 -34.14 12.30
N PRO A 175 23.53 -34.53 11.11
CA PRO A 175 22.12 -34.28 10.74
C PRO A 175 21.15 -35.00 11.66
N GLY A 176 19.98 -34.39 11.92
CA GLY A 176 18.92 -34.97 12.75
C GLY A 176 17.57 -34.34 12.47
N GLY A 177 16.55 -34.73 13.27
CA GLY A 177 15.20 -34.21 13.16
C GLY A 177 14.19 -35.21 12.59
N GLY A 178 14.62 -36.33 12.05
CA GLY A 178 13.75 -37.35 11.46
C GLY A 178 13.12 -36.90 10.15
N THR A 179 11.91 -37.39 9.87
CA THR A 179 11.15 -36.97 8.67
C THR A 179 10.41 -35.70 8.95
N VAL A 180 10.75 -34.61 8.27
CA VAL A 180 10.26 -33.25 8.48
C VAL A 180 9.56 -32.78 7.22
N THR A 181 8.36 -32.23 7.41
CA THR A 181 7.68 -31.48 6.35
C THR A 181 8.04 -29.99 6.48
N ALA A 182 8.61 -29.42 5.42
CA ALA A 182 8.94 -28.00 5.30
C ALA A 182 7.96 -27.32 4.33
N ALA A 183 7.16 -26.39 4.83
CA ALA A 183 6.23 -25.59 4.04
C ALA A 183 6.80 -24.17 3.87
N TYR A 184 7.23 -23.83 2.65
CA TYR A 184 7.81 -22.55 2.32
C TYR A 184 6.70 -21.55 1.92
N GLN A 185 6.68 -20.42 2.55
CA GLN A 185 5.83 -19.30 2.12
C GLN A 185 6.39 -18.70 0.83
N ILE A 186 5.56 -17.93 0.13
CA ILE A 186 6.03 -17.13 -1.00
C ILE A 186 7.15 -16.20 -0.55
N ASN A 187 8.07 -15.91 -1.46
CA ASN A 187 9.25 -15.12 -1.14
C ASN A 187 8.84 -13.72 -0.66
N THR A 188 9.54 -13.24 0.35
CA THR A 188 9.41 -11.86 0.85
C THR A 188 9.94 -10.86 -0.18
N GLY A 189 9.65 -9.58 0.05
CA GLY A 189 10.15 -8.51 -0.81
C GLY A 189 10.75 -7.35 -0.01
N PRO A 190 11.35 -6.35 -0.69
CA PRO A 190 11.91 -5.20 -0.02
C PRO A 190 10.81 -4.28 0.54
N SER A 191 11.11 -3.67 1.69
CA SER A 191 10.23 -2.67 2.32
C SER A 191 10.42 -1.25 1.77
N VAL A 192 11.50 -1.02 1.03
CA VAL A 192 11.85 0.23 0.36
C VAL A 192 12.27 -0.06 -1.07
N GLN A 193 12.08 0.90 -1.95
CA GLN A 193 12.54 0.79 -3.33
C GLN A 193 14.06 0.93 -3.38
N VAL A 194 14.75 -0.01 -4.03
CA VAL A 194 16.21 0.03 -4.19
C VAL A 194 16.53 0.53 -5.60
N PRO A 195 17.17 1.70 -5.75
CA PRO A 195 17.55 2.23 -7.06
C PRO A 195 18.52 1.26 -7.76
N LEU A 196 18.27 0.99 -9.04
CA LEU A 196 19.03 0.00 -9.81
C LEU A 196 20.20 0.57 -10.58
N THR A 197 20.22 1.87 -10.79
CA THR A 197 21.23 2.56 -11.62
C THR A 197 21.91 3.64 -10.82
N GLY A 198 23.24 3.66 -10.84
CA GLY A 198 24.03 4.70 -10.20
C GLY A 198 25.11 4.16 -9.25
N TRP A 199 25.96 5.07 -8.78
CA TRP A 199 26.95 4.80 -7.74
C TRP A 199 26.22 4.53 -6.42
N GLY A 200 26.25 3.28 -5.98
CA GLY A 200 25.55 2.81 -4.76
C GLY A 200 24.39 1.83 -5.02
N ALA A 201 24.08 1.48 -6.24
CA ALA A 201 23.15 0.40 -6.57
C ALA A 201 23.82 -0.96 -6.37
N GLY A 202 23.53 -1.60 -5.24
CA GLY A 202 24.06 -2.94 -4.90
C GLY A 202 25.39 -2.93 -4.13
N THR A 203 25.82 -4.14 -3.75
CA THR A 203 27.06 -4.36 -3.00
C THR A 203 28.27 -4.20 -3.92
N TRP A 204 29.29 -3.47 -3.49
CA TRP A 204 30.56 -3.33 -4.21
C TRP A 204 31.17 -4.72 -4.50
N GLY A 205 31.48 -4.99 -5.76
CA GLY A 205 32.13 -6.24 -6.17
C GLY A 205 31.21 -7.34 -6.69
N THR A 206 29.91 -7.12 -6.74
CA THR A 206 28.95 -8.06 -7.36
C THR A 206 28.61 -7.61 -8.79
N GLY A 207 29.20 -8.25 -9.78
CA GLY A 207 28.93 -8.06 -11.21
C GLY A 207 30.15 -7.64 -12.04
N ALA A 208 30.10 -7.93 -13.34
CA ALA A 208 31.14 -7.48 -14.27
C ALA A 208 30.93 -6.00 -14.64
N TRP A 209 32.02 -5.26 -14.83
CA TRP A 209 31.98 -3.88 -15.32
C TRP A 209 31.20 -3.81 -16.64
N GLY A 210 30.12 -2.99 -16.63
CA GLY A 210 29.28 -2.79 -17.82
C GLY A 210 28.03 -3.66 -17.93
N SER A 211 27.80 -4.60 -17.02
CA SER A 211 26.50 -5.26 -16.87
C SER A 211 25.68 -4.47 -15.84
N GLY A 212 24.61 -3.82 -16.28
CA GLY A 212 23.59 -3.33 -15.36
C GLY A 212 23.13 -4.52 -14.50
N SER A 213 22.96 -4.32 -13.20
CA SER A 213 22.36 -5.33 -12.33
C SER A 213 20.95 -5.60 -12.86
N GLY A 214 20.79 -6.73 -13.55
CA GLY A 214 19.55 -7.06 -14.29
C GLY A 214 18.39 -7.53 -13.42
N SER A 215 18.38 -7.23 -12.13
CA SER A 215 17.24 -7.53 -11.26
C SER A 215 16.92 -6.33 -10.38
N SER A 216 15.95 -5.52 -10.80
CA SER A 216 15.27 -4.64 -9.89
C SER A 216 14.46 -5.48 -8.93
N ILE A 217 14.83 -5.46 -7.67
CA ILE A 217 13.90 -5.93 -6.65
C ILE A 217 12.95 -4.75 -6.42
N ALA A 218 11.83 -4.77 -7.13
CA ALA A 218 10.78 -3.78 -6.97
C ALA A 218 10.24 -3.81 -5.52
N LEU A 219 9.79 -2.68 -5.04
CA LEU A 219 9.07 -2.57 -3.76
C LEU A 219 7.95 -3.62 -3.71
N ARG A 220 7.84 -4.34 -2.60
CA ARG A 220 6.71 -5.27 -2.41
C ARG A 220 5.43 -4.49 -2.21
N ILE A 221 4.59 -4.49 -3.24
CA ILE A 221 3.23 -3.95 -3.24
C ILE A 221 2.28 -5.12 -3.48
N TRP A 222 1.11 -5.07 -2.88
CA TRP A 222 0.04 -6.04 -3.08
C TRP A 222 -1.17 -5.34 -3.67
N ASP A 223 -1.79 -6.01 -4.62
CA ASP A 223 -3.10 -5.65 -5.13
C ASP A 223 -4.13 -6.65 -4.62
N ASN A 224 -5.33 -6.18 -4.39
CA ASN A 224 -6.39 -6.96 -3.79
C ASN A 224 -7.77 -6.42 -4.19
N ALA A 225 -8.72 -7.32 -4.31
CA ALA A 225 -10.12 -7.03 -4.58
C ALA A 225 -11.00 -8.17 -4.02
N ASN A 226 -12.24 -7.86 -3.67
CA ASN A 226 -13.19 -8.90 -3.32
C ASN A 226 -13.90 -9.45 -4.56
N PHE A 227 -14.04 -10.76 -4.63
CA PHE A 227 -14.83 -11.45 -5.63
C PHE A 227 -16.03 -12.10 -4.92
N GLY A 228 -17.15 -11.37 -4.86
CA GLY A 228 -18.21 -11.71 -3.93
C GLY A 228 -17.78 -11.45 -2.48
N GLU A 229 -17.78 -12.47 -1.62
CA GLU A 229 -17.26 -12.37 -0.26
C GLU A 229 -15.78 -12.79 -0.12
N ASP A 230 -15.24 -13.45 -1.14
CA ASP A 230 -13.88 -13.98 -1.17
C ASP A 230 -12.87 -12.91 -1.56
N LEU A 231 -11.60 -13.15 -1.22
CA LEU A 231 -10.51 -12.24 -1.55
C LEU A 231 -9.65 -12.80 -2.70
N VAL A 232 -9.46 -11.97 -3.72
CA VAL A 232 -8.44 -12.18 -4.75
C VAL A 232 -7.31 -11.19 -4.48
N PHE A 233 -6.07 -11.68 -4.41
CA PHE A 233 -4.92 -10.84 -4.09
C PHE A 233 -3.66 -11.36 -4.75
N GLY A 234 -2.67 -10.51 -4.91
CA GLY A 234 -1.38 -10.89 -5.47
C GLY A 234 -0.33 -9.82 -5.30
N PRO A 235 0.95 -10.20 -5.20
CA PRO A 235 2.02 -9.23 -5.21
C PRO A 235 2.27 -8.73 -6.64
N ARG A 236 2.56 -7.44 -6.80
CA ARG A 236 2.98 -6.87 -8.08
C ARG A 236 4.18 -7.62 -8.63
N GLY A 237 4.13 -8.00 -9.90
CA GLY A 237 5.14 -8.84 -10.54
C GLY A 237 5.06 -10.32 -10.15
N GLY A 238 3.99 -10.75 -9.50
CA GLY A 238 3.78 -12.14 -9.08
C GLY A 238 2.42 -12.69 -9.50
N PRO A 239 2.11 -13.94 -9.10
CA PRO A 239 0.86 -14.61 -9.45
C PRO A 239 -0.33 -14.12 -8.62
N ILE A 240 -1.51 -14.63 -8.97
CA ILE A 240 -2.77 -14.34 -8.31
C ILE A 240 -3.06 -15.44 -7.29
N TYR A 241 -3.55 -15.05 -6.13
CA TYR A 241 -4.00 -15.93 -5.05
C TYR A 241 -5.47 -15.69 -4.74
N TYR A 242 -6.11 -16.72 -4.23
CA TYR A 242 -7.50 -16.73 -3.83
C TYR A 242 -7.63 -17.17 -2.37
N TRP A 243 -8.45 -16.49 -1.62
CA TRP A 243 -8.79 -16.85 -0.25
C TRP A 243 -10.32 -16.93 -0.10
N ASP A 244 -10.80 -18.09 0.36
CA ASP A 244 -12.20 -18.41 0.54
C ASP A 244 -12.69 -17.95 1.92
N ALA A 245 -13.64 -17.02 1.94
CA ALA A 245 -14.22 -16.45 3.16
C ALA A 245 -15.13 -17.43 3.93
N THR A 246 -15.58 -18.52 3.30
CA THR A 246 -16.40 -19.54 3.95
C THR A 246 -15.58 -20.44 4.88
N GLY A 247 -14.25 -20.42 4.71
CA GLY A 247 -13.29 -21.12 5.56
C GLY A 247 -13.02 -20.41 6.89
N THR A 248 -11.99 -20.86 7.59
CA THR A 248 -11.51 -20.15 8.78
C THR A 248 -10.61 -18.99 8.37
N VAL A 249 -10.65 -17.88 9.11
CA VAL A 249 -9.82 -16.68 8.81
C VAL A 249 -8.32 -16.94 8.81
N SER A 250 -7.87 -18.05 9.40
CA SER A 250 -6.46 -18.47 9.38
C SER A 250 -6.10 -19.41 8.23
N THR A 251 -7.06 -19.76 7.37
CA THR A 251 -6.79 -20.56 6.18
C THR A 251 -5.91 -19.74 5.23
N ARG A 252 -4.83 -20.35 4.73
CA ARG A 252 -3.92 -19.65 3.83
C ARG A 252 -4.53 -19.48 2.44
N GLY A 253 -4.19 -18.37 1.80
CA GLY A 253 -4.50 -18.15 0.39
C GLY A 253 -3.86 -19.23 -0.49
N VAL A 254 -4.55 -19.63 -1.54
CA VAL A 254 -4.09 -20.64 -2.50
C VAL A 254 -3.76 -20.00 -3.84
N LEU A 255 -2.77 -20.53 -4.52
CA LEU A 255 -2.44 -20.10 -5.88
C LEU A 255 -3.63 -20.40 -6.80
N LEU A 256 -4.11 -19.40 -7.52
CA LEU A 256 -5.30 -19.53 -8.36
C LEU A 256 -5.12 -20.61 -9.43
N SER A 257 -3.90 -20.78 -9.96
CA SER A 257 -3.53 -21.82 -10.93
C SER A 257 -3.60 -23.26 -10.38
N SER A 258 -3.68 -23.44 -9.04
CA SER A 258 -3.72 -24.78 -8.41
C SER A 258 -5.13 -25.26 -8.03
N THR A 259 -6.17 -24.50 -8.35
CA THR A 259 -7.55 -24.79 -7.92
C THR A 259 -8.29 -25.83 -8.78
N GLY A 260 -7.60 -26.61 -9.61
CA GLY A 260 -8.21 -27.60 -10.51
C GLY A 260 -8.85 -28.81 -9.84
N GLY A 261 -8.56 -29.10 -8.56
CA GLY A 261 -9.17 -30.18 -7.80
C GLY A 261 -8.80 -31.60 -8.27
N THR A 262 -9.48 -32.60 -7.68
CA THR A 262 -9.31 -34.01 -8.06
C THR A 262 -10.06 -34.32 -9.34
N VAL A 263 -9.53 -35.24 -10.14
CA VAL A 263 -10.14 -35.67 -11.38
C VAL A 263 -10.17 -37.19 -11.48
N THR A 264 -11.09 -37.71 -12.26
CA THR A 264 -11.07 -39.12 -12.69
C THR A 264 -10.80 -39.20 -14.18
N LEU A 265 -9.99 -40.17 -14.58
CA LEU A 265 -9.62 -40.41 -15.97
C LEU A 265 -10.13 -41.79 -16.41
N THR A 266 -10.67 -41.89 -17.62
CA THR A 266 -11.05 -43.18 -18.17
C THR A 266 -9.90 -43.76 -19.00
N ILE A 267 -9.83 -45.08 -19.05
CA ILE A 267 -9.01 -45.81 -20.03
C ILE A 267 -9.86 -46.07 -21.23
N ALA A 268 -9.86 -45.15 -22.19
CA ALA A 268 -10.75 -45.16 -23.31
C ALA A 268 -10.18 -44.47 -24.56
N THR A 269 -10.87 -44.61 -25.67
CA THR A 269 -10.58 -44.00 -26.98
C THR A 269 -11.79 -43.21 -27.47
N PRO A 270 -11.82 -41.88 -27.28
CA PRO A 270 -10.85 -41.05 -26.56
C PRO A 270 -10.98 -41.15 -25.03
N CYS A 271 -9.94 -40.69 -24.30
CA CYS A 271 -9.95 -40.52 -22.86
C CYS A 271 -11.01 -39.47 -22.47
N VAL A 272 -11.76 -39.79 -21.42
CA VAL A 272 -12.67 -38.82 -20.77
C VAL A 272 -12.09 -38.49 -19.40
N ILE A 273 -11.95 -37.20 -19.12
CA ILE A 273 -11.67 -36.65 -17.80
C ILE A 273 -12.98 -36.15 -17.17
N THR A 274 -13.19 -36.51 -15.89
CA THR A 274 -14.27 -35.90 -15.10
C THR A 274 -13.63 -34.98 -14.08
N LEU A 275 -14.05 -33.73 -14.11
CA LEU A 275 -13.53 -32.61 -13.33
C LEU A 275 -14.32 -32.46 -12.03
N SER A 276 -13.73 -31.88 -11.00
CA SER A 276 -14.41 -31.47 -9.78
C SER A 276 -15.06 -30.08 -9.89
N ILE A 277 -14.65 -29.30 -10.88
CA ILE A 277 -15.17 -27.94 -11.21
C ILE A 277 -15.49 -27.86 -12.69
N VAL A 278 -16.40 -26.96 -13.07
CA VAL A 278 -16.68 -26.68 -14.49
C VAL A 278 -15.59 -25.77 -15.05
N LEU A 279 -14.94 -26.20 -16.14
CA LEU A 279 -13.93 -25.44 -16.86
C LEU A 279 -14.36 -25.24 -18.32
N ALA A 280 -13.88 -24.17 -18.95
CA ALA A 280 -14.21 -23.86 -20.33
C ALA A 280 -13.54 -24.83 -21.35
N GLU A 281 -14.13 -24.94 -22.53
CA GLU A 281 -13.50 -25.59 -23.70
C GLU A 281 -12.17 -24.90 -24.00
N GLY A 282 -11.10 -25.70 -24.19
CA GLY A 282 -9.77 -25.20 -24.49
C GLY A 282 -8.92 -24.82 -23.29
N THR A 283 -9.44 -24.87 -22.05
CA THR A 283 -8.66 -24.62 -20.84
C THR A 283 -7.41 -25.51 -20.80
N ALA A 284 -6.26 -24.91 -20.59
CA ALA A 284 -4.97 -25.62 -20.47
C ALA A 284 -4.73 -26.07 -19.03
N ILE A 285 -4.48 -27.35 -18.83
CA ILE A 285 -4.28 -27.99 -17.53
C ILE A 285 -2.99 -28.84 -17.49
N LYS A 286 -2.41 -28.98 -16.31
CA LYS A 286 -1.41 -30.04 -16.03
C LYS A 286 -1.99 -31.02 -15.02
N LEU A 287 -1.70 -32.30 -15.25
CA LEU A 287 -2.13 -33.39 -14.37
C LEU A 287 -1.03 -33.76 -13.37
N ALA A 288 -1.45 -34.05 -12.14
CA ALA A 288 -0.65 -34.72 -11.12
C ALA A 288 -1.32 -36.02 -10.69
N THR A 289 -0.52 -36.92 -10.12
CA THR A 289 -1.00 -38.20 -9.59
C THR A 289 -0.16 -38.66 -8.40
N THR A 290 -0.80 -39.30 -7.43
CA THR A 290 -0.12 -39.98 -6.32
C THR A 290 0.36 -41.40 -6.70
N GLY A 291 0.01 -41.87 -7.92
CA GLY A 291 0.36 -43.18 -8.46
C GLY A 291 0.80 -43.10 -9.91
N ALA A 292 0.13 -43.81 -10.80
CA ALA A 292 0.41 -43.83 -12.24
C ALA A 292 -0.79 -43.33 -13.05
N LEU A 293 -0.53 -42.41 -13.99
CA LEU A 293 -1.51 -42.04 -15.02
C LEU A 293 -1.66 -43.17 -16.04
N PRO A 294 -2.81 -43.29 -16.73
CA PRO A 294 -2.97 -44.23 -17.83
C PRO A 294 -1.99 -43.90 -18.95
N THR A 295 -1.55 -44.94 -19.68
CA THR A 295 -0.63 -44.76 -20.82
C THR A 295 -1.26 -43.84 -21.87
N GLY A 296 -0.51 -42.86 -22.33
CA GLY A 296 -0.96 -41.75 -23.19
C GLY A 296 -0.97 -40.41 -22.49
N LEU A 297 -0.90 -40.38 -21.14
CA LEU A 297 -0.80 -39.18 -20.33
C LEU A 297 0.47 -39.19 -19.48
N THR A 298 1.04 -37.99 -19.27
CA THR A 298 2.24 -37.77 -18.47
C THR A 298 1.98 -36.66 -17.48
N ALA A 299 2.34 -36.83 -16.20
CA ALA A 299 2.22 -35.79 -15.18
C ALA A 299 3.11 -34.59 -15.52
N GLY A 300 2.63 -33.39 -15.20
CA GLY A 300 3.31 -32.13 -15.48
C GLY A 300 3.30 -31.68 -16.95
N THR A 301 2.75 -32.49 -17.86
CA THR A 301 2.56 -32.12 -19.27
C THR A 301 1.27 -31.30 -19.42
N THR A 302 1.33 -30.25 -20.24
CA THR A 302 0.14 -29.44 -20.56
C THR A 302 -0.79 -30.16 -21.50
N TYR A 303 -2.07 -30.26 -21.12
CA TYR A 303 -3.18 -30.76 -21.92
C TYR A 303 -4.27 -29.73 -22.01
N TYR A 304 -5.10 -29.82 -23.05
CA TYR A 304 -6.21 -28.90 -23.30
C TYR A 304 -7.54 -29.66 -23.23
N LEU A 305 -8.51 -29.08 -22.54
CA LEU A 305 -9.85 -29.62 -22.45
C LEU A 305 -10.57 -29.46 -23.78
N ARG A 306 -11.22 -30.53 -24.25
CA ARG A 306 -11.98 -30.57 -25.51
C ARG A 306 -13.33 -31.27 -25.29
N ASN A 307 -14.32 -30.90 -26.11
CA ASN A 307 -15.66 -31.46 -26.02
C ASN A 307 -16.20 -31.37 -24.57
N VAL A 308 -16.08 -30.20 -23.97
CA VAL A 308 -16.52 -29.99 -22.58
C VAL A 308 -18.03 -30.08 -22.49
N ASP A 309 -18.53 -30.97 -21.60
CA ASP A 309 -19.95 -31.11 -21.28
C ASP A 309 -20.11 -31.14 -19.75
N GLY A 310 -20.45 -29.99 -19.20
CA GLY A 310 -20.51 -29.79 -17.76
C GLY A 310 -19.14 -30.06 -17.08
N VAL A 311 -19.05 -31.10 -16.27
CA VAL A 311 -17.82 -31.52 -15.58
C VAL A 311 -17.05 -32.60 -16.35
N THR A 312 -17.47 -32.99 -17.53
CA THR A 312 -16.77 -34.01 -18.37
C THR A 312 -16.13 -33.35 -19.58
N ALA A 313 -14.94 -33.82 -19.95
CA ALA A 313 -14.23 -33.35 -21.14
C ALA A 313 -13.35 -34.47 -21.74
N ASN A 314 -12.85 -34.25 -22.95
CA ASN A 314 -11.73 -35.00 -23.50
C ASN A 314 -10.43 -34.21 -23.36
N LEU A 315 -9.29 -34.88 -23.53
CA LEU A 315 -7.95 -34.27 -23.47
C LEU A 315 -7.30 -34.25 -24.87
N SER A 316 -6.55 -33.17 -25.12
CA SER A 316 -5.75 -32.97 -26.32
C SER A 316 -4.39 -32.39 -25.96
N ALA A 317 -3.35 -32.64 -26.75
CA ALA A 317 -2.01 -32.08 -26.58
C ALA A 317 -1.91 -30.61 -27.02
N THR A 318 -2.86 -30.11 -27.81
CA THR A 318 -2.94 -28.71 -28.26
C THR A 318 -4.39 -28.25 -28.21
N ALA A 319 -4.63 -26.94 -28.14
CA ALA A 319 -5.97 -26.36 -28.00
C ALA A 319 -6.98 -26.81 -29.07
N THR A 320 -6.51 -27.19 -30.26
CA THR A 320 -7.35 -27.64 -31.38
C THR A 320 -6.96 -29.02 -31.92
N GLY A 321 -6.07 -29.75 -31.19
CA GLY A 321 -5.49 -31.00 -31.62
C GLY A 321 -6.39 -32.22 -31.55
N ALA A 322 -5.87 -33.35 -31.96
CA ALA A 322 -6.55 -34.64 -31.85
C ALA A 322 -6.73 -35.03 -30.37
N LEU A 323 -7.83 -35.75 -30.11
CA LEU A 323 -8.12 -36.27 -28.78
C LEU A 323 -7.16 -37.38 -28.40
N ILE A 324 -6.75 -37.41 -27.14
CA ILE A 324 -5.81 -38.38 -26.60
C ILE A 324 -6.56 -39.67 -26.26
N ASN A 325 -5.98 -40.79 -26.70
CA ASN A 325 -6.42 -42.13 -26.34
C ASN A 325 -5.59 -42.66 -25.20
N THR A 326 -6.22 -43.32 -24.26
CA THR A 326 -5.53 -43.89 -23.09
C THR A 326 -5.66 -45.42 -23.08
N THR A 327 -4.59 -46.08 -22.63
CA THR A 327 -4.50 -47.56 -22.52
C THR A 327 -3.81 -47.93 -21.20
N GLY A 328 -3.65 -49.19 -20.94
CA GLY A 328 -2.90 -49.72 -19.81
C GLY A 328 -3.69 -49.70 -18.50
N THR A 329 -3.02 -49.39 -17.40
CA THR A 329 -3.60 -49.32 -16.04
C THR A 329 -3.28 -47.98 -15.40
N GLN A 330 -4.10 -47.54 -14.46
CA GLN A 330 -3.88 -46.33 -13.66
C GLN A 330 -3.98 -46.67 -12.17
N SER A 331 -3.36 -45.86 -11.31
CA SER A 331 -3.41 -46.01 -9.86
C SER A 331 -3.23 -44.70 -9.14
N GLY A 332 -3.68 -44.64 -7.87
CA GLY A 332 -3.61 -43.47 -7.04
C GLY A 332 -4.73 -42.47 -7.35
N THR A 333 -4.63 -41.28 -6.75
CA THR A 333 -5.54 -40.17 -6.96
C THR A 333 -4.94 -39.24 -8.01
N HIS A 334 -5.75 -38.83 -8.99
CA HIS A 334 -5.37 -37.86 -10.00
C HIS A 334 -5.96 -36.49 -9.68
N SER A 335 -5.23 -35.43 -10.00
CA SER A 335 -5.66 -34.05 -9.79
C SER A 335 -5.14 -33.15 -10.92
N ILE A 336 -5.76 -32.00 -11.08
CA ILE A 336 -5.19 -30.89 -11.84
C ILE A 336 -4.21 -30.17 -10.92
N SER A 337 -2.94 -30.18 -11.28
CA SER A 337 -1.89 -29.49 -10.53
C SER A 337 -1.78 -28.02 -10.89
N GLU A 338 -2.20 -27.63 -12.10
CA GLU A 338 -2.06 -26.28 -12.61
C GLU A 338 -3.10 -25.99 -13.72
N LEU A 339 -3.70 -24.79 -13.66
CA LEU A 339 -4.48 -24.20 -14.75
C LEU A 339 -3.56 -23.23 -15.51
N VAL A 340 -3.08 -23.63 -16.67
CA VAL A 340 -1.97 -22.94 -17.39
C VAL A 340 -2.42 -21.64 -18.06
N ASP A 341 -3.71 -21.46 -18.28
CA ASP A 341 -4.31 -20.27 -18.89
C ASP A 341 -4.57 -19.13 -17.88
N VAL A 342 -4.52 -19.39 -16.56
CA VAL A 342 -4.57 -18.36 -15.53
C VAL A 342 -3.30 -17.50 -15.61
N PRO A 343 -3.41 -16.16 -15.43
CA PRO A 343 -2.23 -15.30 -15.38
C PRO A 343 -1.26 -15.71 -14.26
N THR A 344 0.01 -15.89 -14.61
CA THR A 344 1.07 -16.29 -13.67
C THR A 344 1.89 -15.12 -13.15
N VAL A 345 1.71 -13.94 -13.77
CA VAL A 345 2.36 -12.68 -13.38
C VAL A 345 1.44 -11.52 -13.69
N GLN A 346 1.40 -10.52 -12.83
CA GLN A 346 0.59 -9.33 -12.99
C GLN A 346 1.22 -8.10 -12.34
N ASN A 347 0.95 -6.91 -12.88
CA ASN A 347 1.32 -5.65 -12.25
C ASN A 347 0.21 -5.08 -11.37
N PHE A 348 -1.05 -5.32 -11.75
CA PHE A 348 -2.22 -4.84 -11.02
C PHE A 348 -3.43 -5.74 -11.29
N LEU A 349 -4.28 -5.93 -10.30
CA LEU A 349 -5.53 -6.66 -10.45
C LEU A 349 -6.71 -5.86 -9.90
N LEU A 350 -7.89 -6.08 -10.49
CA LEU A 350 -9.14 -5.43 -10.11
C LEU A 350 -10.31 -6.36 -10.42
N VAL A 351 -11.32 -6.35 -9.57
CA VAL A 351 -12.63 -6.97 -9.86
C VAL A 351 -13.60 -5.85 -10.23
N SER A 352 -14.23 -5.97 -11.39
CA SER A 352 -15.21 -4.99 -11.84
C SER A 352 -16.50 -5.07 -10.99
N ASP A 353 -16.87 -3.97 -10.35
CA ASP A 353 -18.02 -3.90 -9.44
C ASP A 353 -19.37 -4.19 -10.14
N ILE A 354 -19.50 -3.75 -11.38
CA ILE A 354 -20.77 -3.83 -12.13
C ILE A 354 -20.92 -5.16 -12.84
N SER A 355 -19.86 -5.62 -13.48
CA SER A 355 -19.90 -6.76 -14.40
C SER A 355 -19.23 -8.01 -13.85
N ARG A 356 -18.59 -7.93 -12.66
CA ARG A 356 -17.96 -9.04 -11.93
C ARG A 356 -16.94 -9.83 -12.77
N PHE A 357 -16.08 -9.11 -13.46
CA PHE A 357 -14.89 -9.69 -14.09
C PHE A 357 -13.68 -9.50 -13.19
N LEU A 358 -12.87 -10.53 -13.04
CA LEU A 358 -11.50 -10.37 -12.57
C LEU A 358 -10.65 -9.93 -13.76
N ILE A 359 -10.08 -8.72 -13.66
CA ILE A 359 -9.27 -8.08 -14.70
C ILE A 359 -7.86 -7.92 -14.18
N VAL A 360 -6.87 -8.23 -15.00
CA VAL A 360 -5.45 -8.19 -14.67
C VAL A 360 -4.72 -7.32 -15.68
N PHE A 361 -3.91 -6.42 -15.18
CA PHE A 361 -3.22 -5.39 -15.95
C PHE A 361 -1.70 -5.62 -15.90
N GLY A 362 -1.02 -5.51 -17.05
CA GLY A 362 0.37 -5.87 -17.19
C GLY A 362 0.57 -7.34 -16.82
N THR A 363 0.33 -8.24 -17.74
CA THR A 363 0.29 -9.68 -17.46
C THR A 363 0.89 -10.49 -18.61
N ASN A 364 0.98 -11.80 -18.47
CA ASN A 364 1.48 -12.71 -19.50
C ASN A 364 0.37 -13.17 -20.44
N GLU A 365 0.73 -13.46 -21.68
CA GLU A 365 -0.15 -14.16 -22.62
C GLU A 365 -0.41 -15.62 -22.18
N ILE A 366 -1.49 -16.20 -22.68
CA ILE A 366 -1.82 -17.62 -22.44
C ILE A 366 -0.68 -18.50 -22.92
N GLY A 367 -0.22 -19.40 -22.05
CA GLY A 367 0.89 -20.32 -22.34
C GLY A 367 2.29 -19.67 -22.28
N SER A 368 2.39 -18.41 -21.98
CA SER A 368 3.67 -17.71 -21.74
C SER A 368 3.85 -17.44 -20.25
N ALA A 369 5.09 -17.45 -19.77
CA ALA A 369 5.46 -16.99 -18.43
C ALA A 369 6.05 -15.56 -18.45
N THR A 370 6.19 -14.96 -19.63
CA THR A 370 6.84 -13.66 -19.82
C THR A 370 5.81 -12.56 -19.65
N LEU A 371 6.08 -11.61 -18.78
CA LEU A 371 5.27 -10.40 -18.58
C LEU A 371 5.24 -9.56 -19.86
N ASP A 372 4.05 -9.24 -20.37
CA ASP A 372 3.81 -8.10 -21.26
C ASP A 372 3.23 -6.95 -20.42
N PRO A 373 3.99 -5.89 -20.14
CA PRO A 373 3.56 -4.84 -19.22
C PRO A 373 2.39 -4.00 -19.76
N MET A 374 2.02 -4.13 -21.05
CA MET A 374 0.91 -3.41 -21.67
C MET A 374 -0.32 -4.27 -21.94
N LEU A 375 -0.28 -5.57 -21.59
CA LEU A 375 -1.38 -6.49 -21.80
C LEU A 375 -2.37 -6.44 -20.64
N ILE A 376 -3.65 -6.37 -20.99
CA ILE A 376 -4.79 -6.55 -20.08
C ILE A 376 -5.43 -7.89 -20.40
N ARG A 377 -5.73 -8.71 -19.39
CA ARG A 377 -6.51 -9.94 -19.53
C ARG A 377 -7.66 -9.95 -18.53
N TRP A 378 -8.73 -10.58 -18.90
CA TRP A 378 -9.86 -10.79 -18.00
C TRP A 378 -10.36 -12.23 -18.12
N GLY A 379 -10.80 -12.77 -16.99
CA GLY A 379 -11.48 -14.06 -16.92
C GLY A 379 -12.88 -13.99 -17.48
N ASP A 380 -13.61 -15.10 -17.45
CA ASP A 380 -15.03 -15.12 -17.75
C ASP A 380 -15.83 -14.38 -16.67
N GLN A 381 -17.02 -13.89 -17.04
CA GLN A 381 -17.92 -13.23 -16.10
C GLN A 381 -18.27 -14.16 -14.93
N GLU A 382 -18.23 -13.64 -13.70
CA GLU A 382 -18.50 -14.37 -12.46
C GLU A 382 -17.63 -15.63 -12.25
N SER A 383 -16.45 -15.70 -12.88
CA SER A 383 -15.50 -16.80 -12.73
C SER A 383 -14.08 -16.30 -12.48
N VAL A 384 -13.40 -16.89 -11.51
CA VAL A 384 -11.98 -16.63 -11.25
C VAL A 384 -11.06 -17.63 -11.96
N THR A 385 -11.60 -18.73 -12.51
CA THR A 385 -10.82 -19.85 -13.06
C THR A 385 -10.86 -19.96 -14.58
N ASN A 386 -11.87 -19.39 -15.25
CA ASN A 386 -12.04 -19.49 -16.70
C ASN A 386 -11.34 -18.33 -17.42
N TRP A 387 -10.15 -18.55 -17.93
CA TRP A 387 -9.30 -17.53 -18.57
C TRP A 387 -9.08 -17.76 -20.07
N TYR A 388 -9.45 -18.92 -20.59
CA TYR A 388 -9.27 -19.26 -21.99
C TYR A 388 -10.45 -18.71 -22.83
N PRO A 389 -10.21 -17.80 -23.82
CA PRO A 389 -11.28 -17.28 -24.67
C PRO A 389 -11.91 -18.39 -25.50
N SER A 390 -13.23 -18.49 -25.45
CA SER A 390 -14.02 -19.45 -26.24
C SER A 390 -15.29 -18.79 -26.78
N ALA A 391 -15.96 -19.47 -27.71
CA ALA A 391 -17.21 -18.97 -28.26
C ALA A 391 -18.36 -18.93 -27.22
N THR A 392 -18.19 -19.58 -26.07
CA THR A 392 -19.24 -19.75 -25.05
C THR A 392 -18.96 -18.95 -23.77
N ASN A 393 -17.80 -18.27 -23.66
CA ASN A 393 -17.45 -17.44 -22.52
C ASN A 393 -17.04 -16.04 -22.96
N GLN A 394 -16.79 -15.17 -21.99
CA GLN A 394 -16.43 -13.78 -22.20
C GLN A 394 -14.96 -13.48 -21.84
N ALA A 395 -14.15 -14.50 -21.56
CA ALA A 395 -12.72 -14.32 -21.30
C ALA A 395 -12.00 -13.72 -22.51
N GLY A 396 -11.02 -12.86 -22.29
CA GLY A 396 -10.33 -12.19 -23.37
C GLY A 396 -9.09 -11.41 -22.94
N SER A 397 -8.53 -10.72 -23.90
CA SER A 397 -7.37 -9.86 -23.68
C SER A 397 -7.36 -8.65 -24.61
N LEU A 398 -6.70 -7.60 -24.19
CA LEU A 398 -6.49 -6.36 -24.94
C LEU A 398 -5.12 -5.81 -24.62
N ARG A 399 -4.36 -5.37 -25.62
CA ARG A 399 -3.07 -4.71 -25.44
C ARG A 399 -3.20 -3.22 -25.71
N LEU A 400 -2.75 -2.38 -24.75
CA LEU A 400 -2.70 -0.93 -24.94
C LEU A 400 -1.53 -0.52 -25.84
N SER A 401 -1.66 0.60 -26.53
CA SER A 401 -0.71 1.05 -27.56
C SER A 401 0.26 2.12 -27.07
N ASP A 402 -0.16 3.02 -26.16
CA ASP A 402 0.64 4.15 -25.70
C ASP A 402 1.17 3.93 -24.30
N GLY A 403 2.48 3.94 -24.15
CA GLY A 403 3.20 3.68 -22.91
C GLY A 403 4.10 2.46 -23.03
N SER A 404 4.84 2.20 -21.98
CA SER A 404 5.71 1.03 -21.87
C SER A 404 5.26 0.06 -20.78
N GLU A 405 4.48 0.54 -19.81
CA GLU A 405 4.00 -0.24 -18.67
C GLU A 405 2.67 0.32 -18.14
N ILE A 406 1.73 -0.57 -17.79
CA ILE A 406 0.54 -0.21 -17.03
C ILE A 406 0.93 -0.11 -15.56
N ILE A 407 0.71 1.07 -14.97
CA ILE A 407 1.07 1.36 -13.59
C ILE A 407 -0.05 0.95 -12.63
N THR A 408 -1.30 1.36 -12.93
CA THR A 408 -2.46 1.11 -12.06
C THR A 408 -3.76 1.28 -12.82
N ALA A 409 -4.87 0.87 -12.21
CA ALA A 409 -6.22 1.12 -12.68
C ALA A 409 -7.15 1.48 -11.52
N ARG A 410 -8.21 2.24 -11.80
CA ARG A 410 -9.22 2.63 -10.80
C ARG A 410 -10.61 2.52 -11.39
N GLN A 411 -11.48 1.81 -10.69
CA GLN A 411 -12.90 1.73 -11.04
C GLN A 411 -13.59 3.06 -10.73
N THR A 412 -14.31 3.61 -11.71
CA THR A 412 -15.31 4.65 -11.53
C THR A 412 -16.70 4.05 -11.65
N ARG A 413 -17.72 4.88 -11.60
CA ARG A 413 -19.11 4.44 -11.71
C ARG A 413 -19.45 3.82 -13.08
N GLN A 414 -18.76 4.21 -14.16
CA GLN A 414 -19.13 3.81 -15.54
C GLN A 414 -17.99 3.13 -16.29
N GLU A 415 -16.76 3.29 -15.87
CA GLU A 415 -15.57 2.86 -16.58
C GLU A 415 -14.43 2.54 -15.61
N ILE A 416 -13.41 1.87 -16.09
CA ILE A 416 -12.15 1.67 -15.39
C ILE A 416 -11.13 2.59 -16.06
N VAL A 417 -10.59 3.53 -15.28
CA VAL A 417 -9.49 4.39 -15.75
C VAL A 417 -8.18 3.66 -15.53
N VAL A 418 -7.36 3.56 -16.57
CA VAL A 418 -6.09 2.83 -16.58
C VAL A 418 -4.97 3.81 -16.86
N TRP A 419 -3.94 3.82 -16.02
CA TRP A 419 -2.73 4.62 -16.20
C TRP A 419 -1.60 3.78 -16.72
N THR A 420 -0.98 4.26 -17.79
CA THR A 420 0.36 3.82 -18.18
C THR A 420 1.40 4.82 -17.65
N ASP A 421 2.67 4.56 -17.87
CA ASP A 421 3.76 5.48 -17.55
C ASP A 421 3.67 6.83 -18.29
N SER A 422 2.90 6.92 -19.38
CA SER A 422 2.82 8.10 -20.24
C SER A 422 1.42 8.50 -20.70
N ALA A 423 0.40 7.64 -20.54
CA ALA A 423 -0.95 7.87 -21.04
C ALA A 423 -2.02 7.38 -20.08
N ILE A 424 -3.25 7.81 -20.34
CA ILE A 424 -4.45 7.38 -19.58
C ILE A 424 -5.47 6.86 -20.58
N TYR A 425 -6.10 5.74 -20.20
CA TYR A 425 -7.16 5.08 -20.95
C TYR A 425 -8.44 4.93 -20.11
N SER A 426 -9.57 4.96 -20.81
CA SER A 426 -10.85 4.48 -20.32
C SER A 426 -11.07 3.05 -20.83
N LEU A 427 -11.25 2.10 -19.94
CA LEU A 427 -11.65 0.74 -20.24
C LEU A 427 -13.13 0.59 -19.91
N GLN A 428 -13.94 0.29 -20.92
CA GLN A 428 -15.40 0.23 -20.81
C GLN A 428 -15.91 -1.15 -21.17
N TYR A 429 -16.93 -1.62 -20.44
CA TYR A 429 -17.64 -2.84 -20.77
C TYR A 429 -18.60 -2.59 -21.91
N LEU A 430 -18.37 -3.28 -23.04
CA LEU A 430 -19.16 -3.16 -24.27
C LEU A 430 -20.19 -4.29 -24.43
N GLY A 431 -20.01 -5.37 -23.68
CA GLY A 431 -20.76 -6.61 -23.86
C GLY A 431 -20.26 -7.44 -25.04
N PRO A 432 -20.76 -8.71 -25.18
CA PRO A 432 -20.38 -9.58 -26.28
C PRO A 432 -20.69 -8.98 -27.65
N PRO A 433 -19.84 -9.16 -28.70
CA PRO A 433 -18.65 -10.03 -28.72
C PRO A 433 -17.35 -9.35 -28.21
N ASP A 434 -17.30 -8.01 -28.12
CA ASP A 434 -16.06 -7.30 -27.85
C ASP A 434 -15.68 -7.24 -26.35
N VAL A 435 -16.63 -7.51 -25.45
CA VAL A 435 -16.57 -7.56 -23.99
C VAL A 435 -16.02 -6.29 -23.36
N TRP A 436 -14.73 -5.97 -23.57
CA TRP A 436 -14.07 -4.76 -23.07
C TRP A 436 -13.38 -3.99 -24.20
N GLY A 437 -13.55 -2.67 -24.20
CA GLY A 437 -12.89 -1.76 -25.14
C GLY A 437 -12.10 -0.68 -24.41
N ALA A 438 -10.94 -0.33 -24.93
CA ALA A 438 -10.09 0.73 -24.37
C ALA A 438 -10.09 1.95 -25.30
N GLN A 439 -10.25 3.14 -24.72
CA GLN A 439 -10.16 4.43 -25.40
C GLN A 439 -9.12 5.31 -24.72
N SER A 440 -8.20 5.90 -25.49
CA SER A 440 -7.25 6.87 -24.95
C SER A 440 -7.97 8.15 -24.51
N LEU A 441 -7.74 8.57 -23.27
CA LEU A 441 -8.21 9.83 -22.70
C LEU A 441 -7.19 10.95 -22.82
N GLY A 442 -5.92 10.63 -23.01
CA GLY A 442 -4.86 11.58 -23.19
C GLY A 442 -3.46 10.98 -23.05
N SER A 443 -2.48 11.66 -23.65
CA SER A 443 -1.07 11.32 -23.59
C SER A 443 -0.26 12.40 -22.87
N ASN A 444 1.00 12.12 -22.54
CA ASN A 444 1.88 12.97 -21.73
C ASN A 444 1.31 13.25 -20.32
N LEU A 445 0.66 12.26 -19.75
CA LEU A 445 0.08 12.30 -18.42
C LEU A 445 0.80 11.26 -17.55
N SER A 446 1.48 11.74 -16.53
CA SER A 446 2.23 10.88 -15.62
C SER A 446 1.43 10.56 -14.35
N ILE A 447 1.74 9.42 -13.76
CA ILE A 447 1.40 9.08 -12.37
C ILE A 447 2.69 8.76 -11.63
N ILE A 448 2.81 9.20 -10.38
CA ILE A 448 4.06 9.04 -9.63
C ILE A 448 4.28 7.62 -9.12
N GLY A 449 3.22 6.90 -8.82
CA GLY A 449 3.28 5.53 -8.31
C GLY A 449 1.92 4.83 -8.33
N PRO A 450 1.87 3.51 -8.11
CA PRO A 450 0.66 2.71 -8.28
C PRO A 450 -0.51 3.11 -7.38
N ASN A 451 -0.22 3.53 -6.16
CA ASN A 451 -1.21 3.86 -5.14
C ASN A 451 -1.47 5.38 -5.01
N ALA A 452 -0.98 6.19 -5.95
CA ALA A 452 -1.08 7.66 -5.89
C ALA A 452 -2.45 8.22 -6.32
N THR A 453 -3.48 7.38 -6.49
CA THR A 453 -4.83 7.75 -6.91
C THR A 453 -5.82 7.68 -5.75
N ALA A 454 -6.75 8.64 -5.68
CA ALA A 454 -7.88 8.63 -4.75
C ALA A 454 -9.19 8.94 -5.50
N LEU A 455 -10.26 8.25 -5.10
CA LEU A 455 -11.62 8.50 -5.60
C LEU A 455 -12.39 9.28 -4.53
N ALA A 456 -12.83 10.49 -4.84
CA ALA A 456 -13.65 11.31 -3.97
C ALA A 456 -14.75 12.03 -4.74
N SER A 457 -15.98 12.04 -4.22
CA SER A 457 -17.14 12.67 -4.87
C SER A 457 -17.33 12.31 -6.35
N GLY A 458 -17.04 11.06 -6.72
CA GLY A 458 -17.16 10.55 -8.10
C GLY A 458 -16.09 11.05 -9.07
N ARG A 459 -15.03 11.70 -8.58
CA ARG A 459 -13.86 12.16 -9.34
C ARG A 459 -12.63 11.40 -8.90
N ILE A 460 -11.71 11.15 -9.83
CA ILE A 460 -10.40 10.58 -9.49
C ILE A 460 -9.38 11.71 -9.44
N TYR A 461 -8.65 11.77 -8.34
CA TYR A 461 -7.50 12.66 -8.17
C TYR A 461 -6.22 11.83 -8.09
N TRP A 462 -5.14 12.34 -8.68
CA TRP A 462 -3.84 11.65 -8.59
C TRP A 462 -2.66 12.61 -8.60
N MET A 463 -1.59 12.13 -8.02
CA MET A 463 -0.30 12.80 -8.02
C MET A 463 0.54 12.31 -9.21
N GLY A 464 0.89 13.21 -10.10
CA GLY A 464 1.86 12.97 -11.16
C GLY A 464 3.30 13.19 -10.67
N VAL A 465 4.24 13.13 -11.59
CA VAL A 465 5.67 13.33 -11.27
C VAL A 465 5.99 14.79 -10.92
N ASP A 466 5.23 15.76 -11.47
CA ASP A 466 5.50 17.19 -11.32
C ASP A 466 4.27 18.05 -10.98
N LYS A 467 3.07 17.48 -10.97
CA LYS A 467 1.79 18.18 -10.70
C LYS A 467 0.68 17.21 -10.32
N PHE A 468 -0.46 17.77 -9.92
CA PHE A 468 -1.65 17.01 -9.60
C PHE A 468 -2.68 17.11 -10.73
N TYR A 469 -3.51 16.09 -10.84
CA TYR A 469 -4.53 15.97 -11.85
C TYR A 469 -5.86 15.54 -11.25
N VAL A 470 -6.94 15.80 -11.98
CA VAL A 470 -8.30 15.33 -11.69
C VAL A 470 -8.96 14.81 -12.95
N TYR A 471 -9.74 13.76 -12.81
CA TYR A 471 -10.61 13.21 -13.84
C TYR A 471 -12.07 13.26 -13.40
N ASP A 472 -12.90 13.94 -14.18
CA ASP A 472 -14.35 14.10 -14.01
C ASP A 472 -15.14 13.78 -15.30
N GLY A 473 -14.63 12.85 -16.11
CA GLY A 473 -15.03 12.58 -17.50
C GLY A 473 -14.05 13.18 -18.52
N ARG A 474 -13.14 14.05 -18.08
CA ARG A 474 -11.99 14.54 -18.83
C ARG A 474 -10.81 14.78 -17.89
N VAL A 475 -9.61 14.66 -18.39
CA VAL A 475 -8.40 14.92 -17.61
C VAL A 475 -8.13 16.42 -17.53
N GLN A 476 -7.91 16.91 -16.31
CA GLN A 476 -7.56 18.29 -16.02
C GLN A 476 -6.37 18.37 -15.08
N THR A 477 -5.53 19.39 -15.25
CA THR A 477 -4.47 19.69 -14.27
C THR A 477 -5.11 20.39 -13.07
N GLN A 478 -4.89 19.88 -11.88
CA GLN A 478 -5.31 20.51 -10.63
C GLN A 478 -4.28 21.56 -10.23
N ARG A 479 -4.73 22.80 -10.01
CA ARG A 479 -3.87 23.85 -9.46
C ARG A 479 -3.45 23.50 -8.05
N CYS A 480 -2.16 23.66 -7.75
CA CYS A 480 -1.61 23.40 -6.43
C CYS A 480 -0.72 24.57 -5.98
N ASP A 481 -1.09 25.19 -4.86
CA ASP A 481 -0.36 26.31 -4.26
C ASP A 481 0.90 25.86 -3.49
N LEU A 482 1.16 24.55 -3.46
CA LEU A 482 2.34 23.91 -2.85
C LEU A 482 3.20 23.17 -3.87
N ARG A 483 2.93 23.28 -5.16
CA ARG A 483 3.56 22.46 -6.20
C ARG A 483 5.09 22.48 -6.12
N ARG A 484 5.67 23.69 -6.14
CA ARG A 484 7.12 23.85 -6.05
C ARG A 484 7.70 23.25 -4.77
N HIS A 485 7.04 23.48 -3.64
CA HIS A 485 7.49 22.99 -2.34
C HIS A 485 7.54 21.46 -2.29
N ILE A 486 6.49 20.79 -2.80
CA ILE A 486 6.38 19.32 -2.77
C ILE A 486 7.37 18.70 -3.76
N PHE A 487 7.29 19.07 -5.04
CA PHE A 487 8.07 18.41 -6.09
C PHE A 487 9.57 18.77 -6.08
N SER A 488 9.99 19.81 -5.37
CA SER A 488 11.42 20.06 -5.09
C SER A 488 11.96 19.25 -3.91
N ASN A 489 11.07 18.69 -3.08
CA ASN A 489 11.44 17.96 -1.85
C ASN A 489 10.98 16.51 -1.85
N ILE A 490 10.51 15.98 -2.97
CA ILE A 490 10.12 14.57 -3.05
C ILE A 490 11.30 13.67 -3.43
N ASN A 491 11.39 12.50 -2.80
CA ASN A 491 12.38 11.48 -3.18
C ASN A 491 11.82 10.59 -4.29
N LEU A 492 12.12 10.92 -5.55
CA LEU A 492 11.67 10.16 -6.70
C LEU A 492 12.23 8.72 -6.77
N ALA A 493 13.33 8.43 -6.05
CA ALA A 493 13.82 7.06 -5.94
C ALA A 493 12.93 6.16 -5.06
N GLN A 494 11.94 6.75 -4.37
CA GLN A 494 10.95 6.06 -3.54
C GLN A 494 9.51 6.33 -4.02
N ASN A 495 9.33 6.62 -5.30
CA ASN A 495 8.05 7.00 -5.89
C ASN A 495 6.96 5.92 -5.74
N ASP A 496 7.31 4.63 -5.77
CA ASP A 496 6.35 3.53 -5.60
C ASP A 496 5.77 3.45 -4.19
N GLN A 497 6.38 4.12 -3.21
CA GLN A 497 5.83 4.23 -1.86
C GLN A 497 4.73 5.28 -1.75
N VAL A 498 4.60 6.19 -2.71
CA VAL A 498 3.58 7.24 -2.68
C VAL A 498 2.19 6.61 -2.76
N PHE A 499 1.35 6.96 -1.82
CA PHE A 499 -0.05 6.54 -1.83
C PHE A 499 -0.98 7.70 -1.47
N ALA A 500 -2.22 7.56 -1.92
CA ALA A 500 -3.31 8.49 -1.61
C ALA A 500 -4.38 7.82 -0.75
N GLY A 501 -5.09 8.63 0.02
CA GLY A 501 -6.25 8.22 0.78
C GLY A 501 -7.25 9.36 0.93
N THR A 502 -8.49 9.05 1.26
CA THR A 502 -9.53 10.06 1.49
C THR A 502 -9.89 10.16 2.97
N ASN A 503 -10.28 11.34 3.38
CA ASN A 503 -10.93 11.61 4.65
C ASN A 503 -12.24 12.37 4.33
N GLU A 504 -13.29 11.60 4.02
CA GLU A 504 -14.54 12.15 3.52
C GLU A 504 -15.25 13.03 4.55
N GLY A 505 -15.08 12.77 5.84
CA GLY A 505 -15.64 13.59 6.91
C GLY A 505 -15.18 15.05 6.89
N PHE A 506 -14.04 15.31 6.25
CA PHE A 506 -13.44 16.65 6.09
C PHE A 506 -13.26 17.07 4.64
N ASN A 507 -13.72 16.25 3.67
CA ASN A 507 -13.57 16.48 2.22
C ASN A 507 -12.11 16.60 1.78
N GLU A 508 -11.25 15.77 2.36
CA GLU A 508 -9.80 15.79 2.17
C GLU A 508 -9.31 14.62 1.34
N ILE A 509 -8.32 14.90 0.48
CA ILE A 509 -7.50 13.89 -0.17
C ILE A 509 -6.08 14.07 0.32
N TRP A 510 -5.50 13.02 0.85
CA TRP A 510 -4.16 12.97 1.39
C TRP A 510 -3.23 12.23 0.45
N TRP A 511 -2.05 12.76 0.17
CA TRP A 511 -0.95 12.04 -0.46
C TRP A 511 0.22 11.99 0.50
N PHE A 512 0.69 10.78 0.76
CA PHE A 512 1.86 10.52 1.61
C PHE A 512 3.06 10.21 0.72
N TYR A 513 4.21 10.78 1.05
CA TYR A 513 5.42 10.63 0.26
C TYR A 513 6.69 10.69 1.11
N CYS A 514 7.82 10.21 0.55
CA CYS A 514 9.14 10.35 1.15
C CYS A 514 9.74 11.70 0.78
N SER A 515 10.22 12.46 1.75
CA SER A 515 10.97 13.71 1.49
C SER A 515 12.36 13.42 0.94
N ALA A 516 13.01 14.44 0.38
CA ALA A 516 14.33 14.30 -0.25
C ALA A 516 15.36 13.68 0.71
N GLY A 517 16.01 12.61 0.24
CA GLY A 517 17.04 11.89 0.99
C GLY A 517 16.51 10.92 2.05
N VAL A 518 15.18 10.80 2.22
CA VAL A 518 14.54 9.87 3.16
C VAL A 518 13.97 8.69 2.38
N THR A 519 14.09 7.47 2.92
CA THR A 519 13.62 6.23 2.30
C THR A 519 12.31 5.70 2.91
N THR A 520 11.78 6.36 3.92
CA THR A 520 10.52 6.06 4.57
C THR A 520 9.57 7.24 4.43
N ILE A 521 8.28 6.99 4.37
CA ILE A 521 7.28 8.05 4.28
C ILE A 521 7.29 8.87 5.58
N ASP A 522 7.48 10.16 5.44
CA ASP A 522 7.59 11.13 6.53
C ASP A 522 6.75 12.39 6.31
N SER A 523 6.24 12.59 5.10
CA SER A 523 5.57 13.83 4.69
C SER A 523 4.21 13.54 4.05
N TYR A 524 3.29 14.51 4.17
CA TYR A 524 2.01 14.47 3.50
C TYR A 524 1.63 15.84 2.92
N VAL A 525 0.79 15.79 1.91
CA VAL A 525 0.06 16.95 1.37
C VAL A 525 -1.42 16.63 1.28
N VAL A 526 -2.24 17.60 1.57
CA VAL A 526 -3.71 17.48 1.56
C VAL A 526 -4.32 18.50 0.62
N TYR A 527 -5.32 18.04 -0.13
CA TYR A 527 -6.20 18.86 -0.92
C TYR A 527 -7.63 18.73 -0.38
N ASN A 528 -8.22 19.84 0.08
CA ASN A 528 -9.64 19.91 0.37
C ASN A 528 -10.39 20.24 -0.92
N TYR A 529 -11.13 19.24 -1.44
CA TYR A 529 -11.75 19.33 -2.76
C TYR A 529 -13.10 20.15 -2.76
N VAL A 530 -13.60 20.52 -1.60
CA VAL A 530 -14.78 21.40 -1.47
C VAL A 530 -14.35 22.86 -1.34
N GLU A 531 -13.34 23.15 -0.53
CA GLU A 531 -12.84 24.50 -0.29
C GLU A 531 -11.77 24.93 -1.32
N ASP A 532 -11.28 24.03 -2.18
CA ASP A 532 -10.21 24.23 -3.18
C ASP A 532 -8.93 24.81 -2.56
N ILE A 533 -8.47 24.22 -1.46
CA ILE A 533 -7.29 24.65 -0.72
C ILE A 533 -6.32 23.53 -0.46
N TRP A 534 -5.05 23.90 -0.29
CA TRP A 534 -3.95 23.00 -0.04
C TRP A 534 -3.29 23.27 1.31
N TYR A 535 -2.84 22.20 1.97
CA TYR A 535 -1.99 22.26 3.16
C TYR A 535 -1.15 21.00 3.27
N TYR A 536 -0.16 21.03 4.14
CA TYR A 536 0.84 19.97 4.22
C TYR A 536 1.34 19.79 5.65
N GLY A 537 2.09 18.73 5.90
CA GLY A 537 2.75 18.48 7.17
C GLY A 537 3.61 17.23 7.13
N SER A 538 4.06 16.81 8.30
CA SER A 538 4.89 15.64 8.53
C SER A 538 4.10 14.55 9.25
N LEU A 539 4.03 13.33 8.67
CA LEU A 539 3.40 12.17 9.27
C LEU A 539 3.85 10.90 8.57
N GLY A 540 4.33 9.93 9.33
CA GLY A 540 4.69 8.61 8.82
C GLY A 540 3.49 7.67 8.80
N ARG A 541 2.97 7.35 7.61
CA ARG A 541 1.98 6.30 7.38
C ARG A 541 2.44 5.42 6.23
N THR A 542 2.02 4.17 6.20
CA THR A 542 2.52 3.21 5.21
C THR A 542 1.46 2.73 4.25
N ALA A 543 0.19 2.77 4.64
CA ALA A 543 -0.99 2.51 3.83
C ALA A 543 -2.21 3.16 4.47
N TRP A 544 -3.30 3.30 3.70
CA TRP A 544 -4.54 3.96 4.11
C TRP A 544 -5.75 3.18 3.62
N SER A 545 -6.80 3.16 4.44
CA SER A 545 -8.13 2.68 4.08
C SER A 545 -9.15 3.75 4.46
N ASP A 546 -10.00 4.09 3.51
CA ASP A 546 -11.06 5.09 3.68
C ASP A 546 -12.15 4.61 4.66
N SER A 547 -12.92 5.52 5.21
CA SER A 547 -13.93 5.25 6.24
C SER A 547 -15.23 4.60 5.74
N GLY A 548 -15.31 4.16 4.48
CA GLY A 548 -16.57 3.69 3.88
C GLY A 548 -17.28 2.55 4.60
N LEU A 549 -16.55 1.58 5.14
CA LEU A 549 -17.07 0.40 5.85
C LEU A 549 -16.77 0.42 7.35
N ARG A 550 -15.96 1.35 7.81
CA ARG A 550 -15.60 1.54 9.22
C ARG A 550 -15.87 2.96 9.65
N ASP A 551 -16.04 3.20 10.94
CA ASP A 551 -16.43 4.50 11.49
C ASP A 551 -15.38 5.60 11.26
N TYR A 552 -14.10 5.20 11.12
CA TYR A 552 -12.96 6.09 10.98
C TYR A 552 -12.06 5.68 9.81
N PRO A 553 -11.39 6.63 9.15
CA PRO A 553 -10.30 6.30 8.25
C PRO A 553 -9.20 5.57 9.02
N GLN A 554 -8.63 4.53 8.43
CA GLN A 554 -7.59 3.72 9.06
C GLN A 554 -6.27 3.85 8.31
N ALA A 555 -5.18 3.82 9.06
CA ALA A 555 -3.85 3.81 8.47
C ALA A 555 -2.92 2.80 9.15
N ALA A 556 -2.06 2.19 8.36
CA ALA A 556 -0.96 1.39 8.87
C ALA A 556 0.22 2.29 9.26
N THR A 557 0.91 1.91 10.33
CA THR A 557 2.04 2.67 10.88
C THR A 557 3.35 1.90 10.82
N TYR A 558 4.47 2.58 11.02
CA TYR A 558 5.77 1.95 11.19
C TYR A 558 5.93 1.21 12.55
N ASN A 559 4.94 1.32 13.44
CA ASN A 559 4.86 0.51 14.66
C ASN A 559 4.21 -0.87 14.42
N TYR A 560 3.98 -1.22 13.14
CA TYR A 560 3.39 -2.50 12.72
C TYR A 560 1.98 -2.75 13.28
N ASN A 561 1.22 -1.69 13.40
CA ASN A 561 -0.18 -1.72 13.82
C ASN A 561 -1.04 -0.80 12.95
N ILE A 562 -2.35 -0.89 13.13
CA ILE A 562 -3.33 -0.02 12.47
C ILE A 562 -3.88 0.96 13.49
N VAL A 563 -4.07 2.18 13.04
CA VAL A 563 -4.69 3.25 13.81
C VAL A 563 -5.93 3.80 13.12
N ASP A 564 -6.97 4.07 13.91
CA ASP A 564 -8.10 4.90 13.50
C ASP A 564 -7.66 6.36 13.53
N HIS A 565 -7.82 7.08 12.44
CA HIS A 565 -7.63 8.53 12.35
C HIS A 565 -8.88 9.28 12.80
N GLU A 566 -8.73 10.54 13.16
CA GLU A 566 -9.81 11.41 13.66
C GLU A 566 -10.48 10.89 14.95
N ARG A 567 -9.77 10.04 15.68
CA ARG A 567 -10.25 9.48 16.94
C ARG A 567 -9.45 10.03 18.13
N GLY A 568 -10.12 10.85 18.94
CA GLY A 568 -9.46 11.57 20.02
C GLY A 568 -8.68 12.81 19.53
N VAL A 569 -7.76 13.29 20.34
CA VAL A 569 -6.99 14.54 20.09
C VAL A 569 -5.47 14.34 20.18
N ASP A 570 -5.02 13.13 20.56
CA ASP A 570 -3.63 12.79 20.80
C ASP A 570 -3.17 11.62 19.93
N ASP A 571 -1.85 11.40 19.90
CA ASP A 571 -1.25 10.19 19.31
C ASP A 571 -1.31 9.03 20.31
N ASN A 572 -2.15 8.04 20.04
CA ASN A 572 -2.26 6.81 20.82
C ASN A 572 -1.90 5.54 19.99
N ALA A 573 -0.99 5.69 19.03
CA ALA A 573 -0.54 4.56 18.21
C ALA A 573 0.21 3.48 19.02
N THR A 574 0.88 3.85 20.09
CA THR A 574 1.60 2.92 20.96
C THR A 574 0.75 2.37 22.11
N GLY A 575 -0.45 2.94 22.35
CA GLY A 575 -1.33 2.65 23.47
C GLY A 575 -1.06 3.47 24.72
N THR A 576 -0.07 4.36 24.67
CA THR A 576 0.13 5.43 25.64
C THR A 576 -0.05 6.73 24.91
N PRO A 577 -1.05 7.55 25.26
CA PRO A 577 -1.28 8.82 24.58
C PRO A 577 -0.06 9.74 24.69
N THR A 578 0.35 10.33 23.58
CA THR A 578 1.35 11.38 23.49
C THR A 578 0.78 12.58 22.77
N ALA A 579 1.22 13.78 23.11
CA ALA A 579 0.72 14.98 22.49
C ALA A 579 1.10 15.04 21.01
N ILE A 580 0.15 15.46 20.17
CA ILE A 580 0.43 15.79 18.77
C ILE A 580 0.88 17.25 18.73
N THR A 581 2.15 17.44 18.36
CA THR A 581 2.66 18.79 18.08
C THR A 581 2.05 19.29 16.78
N ALA A 582 1.33 20.39 16.85
CA ALA A 582 0.69 21.02 15.69
C ALA A 582 1.03 22.52 15.68
N TYR A 583 1.33 23.05 14.49
CA TYR A 583 1.57 24.49 14.35
C TYR A 583 1.19 25.01 12.97
N ILE A 584 0.89 26.32 12.93
CA ILE A 584 0.63 27.06 11.69
C ILE A 584 1.25 28.45 11.79
N GLU A 585 1.83 28.90 10.70
CA GLU A 585 2.52 30.17 10.60
C GLU A 585 2.00 30.97 9.40
N SER A 586 1.66 32.24 9.61
CA SER A 586 1.24 33.14 8.55
C SER A 586 2.40 33.53 7.62
N ALA A 587 2.07 33.96 6.44
CA ALA A 587 2.96 34.79 5.65
C ALA A 587 3.17 36.14 6.33
N GLU A 588 4.10 36.93 5.84
CA GLU A 588 4.34 38.29 6.29
C GLU A 588 3.15 39.18 5.90
N PHE A 589 2.65 39.99 6.82
CA PHE A 589 1.63 40.97 6.54
C PHE A 589 1.97 42.33 7.17
N ASP A 590 1.54 43.41 6.54
CA ASP A 590 1.81 44.75 6.99
C ASP A 590 1.03 45.06 8.27
N ILE A 591 1.73 45.60 9.27
CA ILE A 591 1.08 45.98 10.55
C ILE A 591 0.12 47.14 10.34
N ASP A 592 0.50 48.15 9.54
CA ASP A 592 -0.32 49.30 9.20
C ASP A 592 -0.26 49.54 7.68
N ASP A 593 0.58 50.45 7.21
CA ASP A 593 0.78 50.83 5.79
C ASP A 593 2.05 50.20 5.17
N GLY A 594 2.82 49.45 5.94
CA GLY A 594 4.09 48.85 5.54
C GLY A 594 5.28 49.82 5.47
N GLU A 595 5.03 51.15 5.48
CA GLU A 595 6.06 52.18 5.48
C GLU A 595 6.47 52.58 6.91
N HIS A 596 5.50 52.75 7.83
CA HIS A 596 5.75 53.12 9.19
C HIS A 596 5.89 51.90 10.10
N PHE A 597 6.68 52.07 11.16
CA PHE A 597 6.70 51.07 12.22
C PHE A 597 5.35 51.11 12.96
N GLY A 598 4.75 49.96 13.13
CA GLY A 598 3.62 49.74 14.00
C GLY A 598 4.06 49.17 15.34
N PHE A 599 3.45 49.57 16.42
CA PHE A 599 3.59 49.00 17.74
C PHE A 599 2.31 48.29 18.14
N VAL A 600 2.37 46.97 18.26
CA VAL A 600 1.24 46.15 18.74
C VAL A 600 1.45 45.93 20.24
N TRP A 601 0.50 46.39 21.02
CA TRP A 601 0.59 46.32 22.47
C TRP A 601 -0.42 45.37 23.12
N ARG A 602 -1.50 45.05 22.45
CA ARG A 602 -2.45 44.02 22.87
C ARG A 602 -3.10 43.32 21.67
N MET A 603 -3.56 42.10 21.94
CA MET A 603 -4.38 41.33 21.01
C MET A 603 -5.55 40.71 21.74
N VAL A 604 -6.67 40.58 21.06
CA VAL A 604 -7.81 39.75 21.43
C VAL A 604 -7.70 38.48 20.61
N PRO A 605 -7.32 37.35 21.19
CA PRO A 605 -7.30 36.09 20.48
C PRO A 605 -8.72 35.64 20.17
N ASP A 606 -8.90 34.95 19.06
CA ASP A 606 -10.16 34.34 18.68
C ASP A 606 -9.87 32.83 18.54
N LEU A 607 -9.79 32.14 19.68
CA LEU A 607 -9.46 30.74 19.78
C LEU A 607 -10.56 30.00 20.55
N THR A 608 -10.94 28.82 20.06
CA THR A 608 -11.75 27.86 20.79
C THR A 608 -10.97 26.59 21.05
N PHE A 609 -11.23 25.98 22.20
CA PHE A 609 -10.63 24.71 22.65
C PHE A 609 -11.68 23.61 22.77
N GLU A 610 -12.79 23.77 22.06
CA GLU A 610 -13.87 22.78 22.05
C GLU A 610 -13.36 21.42 21.60
N GLY A 611 -13.73 20.35 22.31
CA GLY A 611 -13.25 19.00 22.06
C GLY A 611 -11.95 18.64 22.76
N SER A 612 -11.29 19.57 23.46
CA SER A 612 -10.11 19.26 24.28
C SER A 612 -10.48 18.38 25.48
N THR A 613 -9.60 17.43 25.81
CA THR A 613 -9.73 16.54 26.98
C THR A 613 -8.86 17.02 28.16
N ALA A 614 -7.91 17.90 27.90
CA ALA A 614 -7.11 18.56 28.93
C ALA A 614 -7.96 19.45 29.84
N ALA A 615 -7.67 19.46 31.15
CA ALA A 615 -8.36 20.34 32.09
C ALA A 615 -8.05 21.83 31.85
N THR A 616 -6.86 22.14 31.36
CA THR A 616 -6.41 23.48 30.99
C THR A 616 -5.76 23.43 29.61
N PRO A 617 -6.56 23.38 28.54
CA PRO A 617 -6.02 23.37 27.20
C PRO A 617 -5.38 24.73 26.88
N GLN A 618 -4.24 24.70 26.20
CA GLN A 618 -3.46 25.89 25.89
C GLN A 618 -2.75 25.79 24.56
N VAL A 619 -2.52 26.94 23.93
CA VAL A 619 -1.65 27.08 22.76
C VAL A 619 -0.64 28.18 23.02
N THR A 620 0.50 28.06 22.35
CA THR A 620 1.51 29.10 22.31
C THR A 620 1.32 29.94 21.06
N MET A 621 1.15 31.24 21.21
CA MET A 621 1.14 32.19 20.11
C MET A 621 2.44 32.98 20.12
N THR A 622 3.16 32.93 19.00
CA THR A 622 4.40 33.70 18.80
C THR A 622 4.20 34.70 17.68
N MET A 623 4.54 35.95 17.95
CA MET A 623 4.51 37.02 16.96
C MET A 623 5.93 37.48 16.69
N TYR A 624 6.27 37.64 15.43
CA TYR A 624 7.56 38.11 14.97
C TYR A 624 7.39 39.48 14.32
N GLY A 625 8.09 40.51 14.84
CA GLY A 625 8.08 41.85 14.29
C GLY A 625 9.29 42.09 13.39
N MET A 626 9.04 42.46 12.14
CA MET A 626 10.04 42.57 11.09
C MET A 626 10.23 44.02 10.65
N ASN A 627 11.45 44.30 10.16
CA ASN A 627 11.79 45.67 9.71
C ASN A 627 11.32 45.98 8.29
N GLY A 628 10.96 44.98 7.50
CA GLY A 628 10.43 45.09 6.13
C GLY A 628 10.61 43.81 5.34
N SER A 629 9.91 43.69 4.22
CA SER A 629 10.08 42.57 3.30
C SER A 629 11.51 42.52 2.76
N GLY A 630 12.11 41.34 2.68
CA GLY A 630 13.48 41.17 2.23
C GLY A 630 14.58 41.47 3.27
N SER A 631 14.25 41.67 4.55
CA SER A 631 15.22 41.83 5.63
C SER A 631 15.90 40.52 6.05
N GLY A 632 16.06 39.57 5.17
CA GLY A 632 16.74 38.30 5.38
C GLY A 632 15.88 37.18 5.99
N PHE A 633 14.58 37.34 6.02
CA PHE A 633 13.63 36.49 6.73
C PHE A 633 13.15 35.26 5.98
N ASN A 634 13.86 34.82 4.95
CA ASN A 634 13.48 33.64 4.18
C ASN A 634 13.96 32.31 4.80
N THR A 635 14.59 32.35 5.95
CA THR A 635 15.11 31.17 6.64
C THR A 635 14.73 31.18 8.13
N GLU A 636 14.61 30.01 8.75
CA GLU A 636 14.39 29.89 10.21
C GLU A 636 15.46 30.61 11.06
N ALA A 637 16.71 30.65 10.57
CA ALA A 637 17.80 31.36 11.23
C ALA A 637 17.54 32.87 11.31
N ALA A 638 16.81 33.45 10.36
CA ALA A 638 16.48 34.87 10.37
C ALA A 638 15.38 35.23 11.36
N LYS A 639 14.47 34.31 11.69
CA LYS A 639 13.49 34.47 12.77
C LYS A 639 14.15 34.62 14.13
N ALA A 640 15.31 34.00 14.36
CA ALA A 640 16.03 34.06 15.62
C ALA A 640 16.53 35.47 15.96
N VAL A 641 16.66 36.37 14.97
CA VAL A 641 17.11 37.77 15.18
C VAL A 641 15.96 38.78 15.13
N ALA A 642 14.72 38.33 14.89
CA ALA A 642 13.53 39.18 14.91
C ALA A 642 13.17 39.58 16.35
N ARG A 643 12.35 40.64 16.43
CA ARG A 643 11.66 40.95 17.68
C ARG A 643 10.52 39.98 17.85
N THR A 644 10.52 39.23 18.92
CA THR A 644 9.52 38.19 19.20
C THR A 644 8.70 38.54 20.44
N SER A 645 7.45 38.14 20.44
CA SER A 645 6.60 38.12 21.62
C SER A 645 5.86 36.80 21.64
N THR A 646 6.16 35.98 22.63
CA THR A 646 5.54 34.66 22.83
C THR A 646 4.60 34.73 24.01
N VAL A 647 3.39 34.25 23.86
CA VAL A 647 2.36 34.25 24.89
C VAL A 647 1.59 32.94 24.86
N THR A 648 1.34 32.39 26.04
CA THR A 648 0.43 31.25 26.21
C THR A 648 -1.02 31.75 26.25
N ILE A 649 -1.90 31.11 25.49
CA ILE A 649 -3.32 31.40 25.45
C ILE A 649 -4.05 30.17 25.97
N GLU A 650 -4.87 30.40 27.00
CA GLU A 650 -5.70 29.39 27.63
C GLU A 650 -7.19 29.66 27.29
N GLN A 651 -8.06 28.73 27.63
CA GLN A 651 -9.50 28.77 27.30
C GLN A 651 -10.22 30.07 27.67
N PHE A 652 -9.78 30.74 28.74
CA PHE A 652 -10.42 31.96 29.24
C PHE A 652 -9.58 33.22 29.02
N THR A 653 -8.57 33.18 28.17
CA THR A 653 -7.74 34.34 27.86
C THR A 653 -8.48 35.31 26.97
N ASN A 654 -8.96 36.43 27.54
CA ASN A 654 -9.69 37.45 26.81
C ASN A 654 -8.77 38.41 26.07
N ILE A 655 -7.66 38.84 26.66
CA ILE A 655 -6.71 39.82 26.12
C ILE A 655 -5.29 39.34 26.36
N VAL A 656 -4.48 39.39 25.32
CA VAL A 656 -3.04 39.12 25.35
C VAL A 656 -2.32 40.47 25.24
N TYR A 657 -1.42 40.74 26.17
CA TYR A 657 -0.54 41.92 26.11
C TYR A 657 0.76 41.58 25.45
N THR A 658 1.07 42.27 24.35
CA THR A 658 2.30 42.08 23.57
C THR A 658 3.11 43.36 23.55
N ARG A 659 4.36 43.32 23.14
CA ARG A 659 5.20 44.50 22.95
C ARG A 659 6.02 44.31 21.68
N ILE A 660 5.34 44.24 20.56
CA ILE A 660 5.99 44.02 19.28
C ILE A 660 6.02 45.30 18.47
N ARG A 661 7.16 45.55 17.88
CA ARG A 661 7.39 46.68 16.99
C ARG A 661 7.98 46.17 15.67
N GLY A 662 7.34 46.50 14.57
CA GLY A 662 7.77 46.12 13.22
C GLY A 662 6.98 46.88 12.17
N ARG A 663 7.43 46.83 10.93
CA ARG A 663 6.63 47.22 9.77
C ARG A 663 5.69 46.09 9.36
N GLN A 664 6.22 44.87 9.47
CA GLN A 664 5.51 43.65 9.14
C GLN A 664 5.51 42.68 10.32
N MET A 665 4.56 41.76 10.31
CA MET A 665 4.40 40.77 11.36
C MET A 665 4.15 39.39 10.77
N ILE A 666 4.60 38.37 11.47
CA ILE A 666 4.23 36.96 11.29
C ILE A 666 3.55 36.53 12.58
N ILE A 667 2.50 35.74 12.47
CA ILE A 667 1.85 35.07 13.59
C ILE A 667 2.02 33.56 13.43
N GLU A 668 2.53 32.93 14.47
CA GLU A 668 2.63 31.48 14.61
C GLU A 668 1.77 31.02 15.79
N ILE A 669 1.03 29.93 15.61
CA ILE A 669 0.28 29.26 16.66
C ILE A 669 0.75 27.82 16.71
N SER A 670 1.13 27.38 17.90
CA SER A 670 1.62 26.02 18.14
C SER A 670 0.99 25.41 19.38
N SER A 671 0.84 24.09 19.39
CA SER A 671 0.40 23.29 20.53
C SER A 671 1.19 22.03 20.63
N ASP A 672 1.60 21.66 21.83
CA ASP A 672 2.32 20.43 22.20
C ASP A 672 1.76 19.80 23.50
N GLY A 673 0.62 20.31 23.98
CA GLY A 673 -0.05 19.84 25.19
C GLY A 673 -0.89 18.59 24.93
N LEU A 674 -0.77 17.60 25.83
CA LEU A 674 -1.62 16.41 25.83
C LEU A 674 -3.09 16.80 26.02
N GLY A 675 -4.00 16.21 25.29
CA GLY A 675 -5.43 16.44 25.39
C GLY A 675 -5.89 17.81 24.83
N THR A 676 -5.02 18.52 24.11
CA THR A 676 -5.33 19.85 23.55
C THR A 676 -5.71 19.77 22.09
N THR A 677 -6.86 20.33 21.75
CA THR A 677 -7.25 20.70 20.38
C THR A 677 -7.64 22.18 20.34
N TRP A 678 -7.61 22.78 19.17
CA TRP A 678 -7.90 24.19 19.00
C TRP A 678 -8.36 24.53 17.59
N GLN A 679 -9.14 25.59 17.49
CA GLN A 679 -9.50 26.23 16.23
C GLN A 679 -9.28 27.73 16.36
N LEU A 680 -8.62 28.32 15.37
CA LEU A 680 -8.33 29.75 15.32
C LEU A 680 -9.34 30.43 14.41
N GLY A 681 -10.03 31.43 14.93
CA GLY A 681 -10.88 32.36 14.16
C GLY A 681 -10.08 33.54 13.62
N ALA A 682 -10.59 34.77 13.86
CA ALA A 682 -10.00 36.01 13.36
C ALA A 682 -9.55 36.93 14.51
N PRO A 683 -8.30 36.82 14.97
CA PRO A 683 -7.79 37.63 16.07
C PRO A 683 -7.81 39.13 15.73
N ARG A 684 -7.85 39.96 16.75
CA ARG A 684 -7.86 41.43 16.62
C ARG A 684 -6.67 42.02 17.35
N ILE A 685 -5.93 42.89 16.69
CA ILE A 685 -4.77 43.57 17.25
C ILE A 685 -5.04 45.08 17.42
N ASP A 686 -4.45 45.65 18.47
CA ASP A 686 -4.42 47.07 18.71
C ASP A 686 -3.06 47.64 18.32
N ILE A 687 -3.05 48.47 17.29
CA ILE A 687 -1.85 48.99 16.64
C ILE A 687 -1.73 50.49 16.96
N LYS A 688 -0.52 50.91 17.31
CA LYS A 688 -0.13 52.32 17.37
C LYS A 688 0.97 52.58 16.39
N GLN A 689 0.85 53.62 15.58
CA GLN A 689 1.91 54.06 14.68
C GLN A 689 3.09 54.56 15.50
N ASP A 690 4.31 54.15 15.18
CA ASP A 690 5.52 54.37 15.95
C ASP A 690 6.69 54.91 15.11
N GLY A 691 6.39 55.82 14.17
CA GLY A 691 7.36 56.53 13.36
C GLY A 691 7.91 55.72 12.17
N ARG A 692 8.87 56.35 11.48
CA ARG A 692 9.50 55.74 10.26
C ARG A 692 10.84 55.06 10.52
N ARG A 693 11.37 55.17 11.72
CA ARG A 693 12.69 54.61 12.11
C ARG A 693 12.59 53.72 13.36
#